data_8b3aa579794c5453bf8b978455207c96
#
_entry.id   8b3aa579794c5453bf8b978455207c96
#
_cell.length_a   1.000
_cell.length_b   1.000
_cell.length_c   1.000
_cell.angle_alpha   90.00
_cell.angle_beta   90.00
_cell.angle_gamma   90.00
#
_symmetry.space_group_name_H-M   'P 1'
#
loop_
_entity.id
_entity.type
_entity.pdbx_description
1 polymer ?
#
loop_
_entity_poly.entity_id
_entity_poly.type
_entity_poly.pdbx_seq_one_letter_code
_entity_poly.pdbx_strand_id
1 'polypeptide(L)'
;MCVKLWMLVGAALAASAPAAAVMGGAPADVPQSDAAVVFVQKHGRSARLEGLKDDRLGYYSFFGVRYAEPPVGPRRFQRPVRRYLSGELNATYYCQPCPQADPWNPQRIIGNEDCLCLNIYAPKMPGDEQGSPVVFFIHGGNYKSGSTSAYGGQHLTQKDTILVTAQYRLGSLGYFSTGEKDASGNAGLFDLRTAMTWVNDYISFFGGDPSRVVVMGQGSGGAAASLMALSTEGRSGEGRSGGVRGVAALSGTALSPGAVRAAGDPADYAKQLADRTGCPDKPPERLLICLRQLPFEKIVDSKMTTDMVDTKKFLQEISGRSGAGARVEGTYDERALPPLVAEQPSDSMKNQQQQEVPLLTGVTSAETSRAVFGKYSKFLTDKLASVKDFIKEDLMGGLQGVVSAVGGLVPARAGAALPLPDYYQALFDNSLNAVDGLSQIAEATGDALFNFPAYQTVKAWSAGGAASSYLYSFEYAGNLTKGAHFLPGVPLADNGNATEAAGSERAGRAGPSGPAHGDELAYLFEPLDARGQPLGGEVSAADARVRDNFVGLIAKFAHNLGAKDNTTKPNLFNLPFSKEGEQFIKINEDVTLDKNFRFCQMGLWGNIGERISGALCKDVIGSLLNLPKMTLPVTIPVTPKLPLLPNLLGDLRGSKTTPPRQVVQVTRATTKKPKNSALGLGGLFNGL
;
A
#
# COMPACT_ATOMS: atom_id res chain seq x y z
N MET A 1 -47.35 73.42 1.65
CA MET A 1 -47.55 72.86 3.01
C MET A 1 -47.11 71.43 3.03
N CYS A 2 -46.07 71.15 3.80
CA CYS A 2 -45.44 69.87 3.95
C CYS A 2 -46.32 68.87 4.68
N VAL A 3 -46.28 67.57 4.23
CA VAL A 3 -46.39 66.46 5.16
C VAL A 3 -45.47 65.34 4.60
N LYS A 4 -44.43 65.00 5.36
CA LYS A 4 -43.52 63.92 5.16
C LYS A 4 -44.20 62.58 5.46
N LEU A 5 -44.10 61.61 4.53
CA LEU A 5 -44.41 60.23 4.81
C LEU A 5 -43.15 59.42 4.75
N TRP A 6 -42.69 58.89 5.89
CA TRP A 6 -41.60 57.96 6.02
C TRP A 6 -42.10 56.56 5.65
N MET A 7 -41.57 55.98 4.54
CA MET A 7 -41.65 54.53 4.34
C MET A 7 -40.40 53.88 4.88
N LEU A 8 -40.57 53.07 5.89
CA LEU A 8 -39.58 52.10 6.35
C LEU A 8 -39.46 50.98 5.32
N VAL A 9 -38.37 50.98 4.56
CA VAL A 9 -37.94 49.83 3.78
C VAL A 9 -37.06 48.97 4.69
N GLY A 10 -37.65 47.90 5.22
CA GLY A 10 -36.89 46.85 5.91
C GLY A 10 -36.03 46.08 4.92
N ALA A 11 -34.75 46.42 4.84
CA ALA A 11 -33.77 45.59 4.14
C ALA A 11 -33.54 44.33 5.00
N ALA A 12 -34.11 43.23 4.57
CA ALA A 12 -33.70 41.91 5.05
C ALA A 12 -32.27 41.65 4.53
N LEU A 13 -31.29 41.94 5.35
CA LEU A 13 -29.93 41.41 5.18
C LEU A 13 -30.00 39.89 5.36
N ALA A 14 -30.12 39.18 4.26
CA ALA A 14 -29.77 37.77 4.22
C ALA A 14 -28.25 37.69 4.51
N ALA A 15 -27.93 37.48 5.77
CA ALA A 15 -26.59 37.07 6.16
C ALA A 15 -26.32 35.72 5.51
N SER A 16 -25.63 35.75 4.39
CA SER A 16 -24.94 34.56 3.86
C SER A 16 -23.90 34.20 4.91
N ALA A 17 -24.23 33.20 5.73
CA ALA A 17 -23.25 32.56 6.60
C ALA A 17 -22.12 32.06 5.70
N PRO A 18 -20.86 32.39 5.97
CA PRO A 18 -19.76 31.78 5.27
C PRO A 18 -19.89 30.29 5.48
N ALA A 19 -19.78 29.50 4.39
CA ALA A 19 -19.68 28.06 4.47
C ALA A 19 -18.57 27.75 5.50
N ALA A 20 -18.97 27.21 6.63
CA ALA A 20 -18.04 26.82 7.67
C ALA A 20 -17.10 25.80 7.01
N ALA A 21 -15.86 26.23 6.74
CA ALA A 21 -14.79 25.32 6.48
C ALA A 21 -14.84 24.28 7.59
N VAL A 22 -15.01 23.01 7.23
CA VAL A 22 -14.91 21.91 8.20
C VAL A 22 -13.43 21.90 8.61
N MET A 23 -13.10 22.73 9.58
CA MET A 23 -11.84 22.66 10.28
C MET A 23 -11.86 21.31 10.96
N GLY A 24 -10.91 20.42 10.62
CA GLY A 24 -10.68 19.21 11.37
C GLY A 24 -10.43 19.62 12.83
N GLY A 25 -11.46 19.51 13.65
CA GLY A 25 -11.35 19.78 15.09
C GLY A 25 -10.52 18.68 15.74
N ALA A 26 -9.87 19.01 16.85
CA ALA A 26 -9.30 17.99 17.73
C ALA A 26 -10.40 16.97 18.12
N PRO A 27 -10.06 15.69 18.31
CA PRO A 27 -11.00 14.67 18.76
C PRO A 27 -11.70 15.16 20.04
N ALA A 28 -13.04 15.35 20.00
CA ALA A 28 -13.75 16.07 21.06
C ALA A 28 -13.88 15.29 22.38
N ASP A 29 -13.58 13.97 22.38
CA ASP A 29 -13.79 13.08 23.53
C ASP A 29 -12.53 12.36 24.03
N VAL A 30 -11.33 12.77 23.60
CA VAL A 30 -10.10 12.25 24.18
C VAL A 30 -9.84 12.98 25.50
N PRO A 31 -9.84 12.30 26.66
CA PRO A 31 -9.50 12.94 27.92
C PRO A 31 -8.07 13.48 27.83
N GLN A 32 -7.90 14.77 27.94
CA GLN A 32 -6.62 15.46 27.86
C GLN A 32 -6.31 16.09 29.21
N SER A 33 -5.30 15.62 29.92
CA SER A 33 -4.88 16.21 31.18
C SER A 33 -3.77 17.24 30.99
N ASP A 34 -2.85 17.00 30.03
CA ASP A 34 -1.69 17.85 29.77
C ASP A 34 -1.41 17.98 28.27
N ALA A 35 -0.97 19.15 27.83
CA ALA A 35 -0.43 19.32 26.50
C ALA A 35 0.92 18.61 26.37
N ALA A 36 1.05 17.74 25.38
CA ALA A 36 2.32 17.13 25.03
C ALA A 36 3.21 18.18 24.35
N VAL A 37 4.40 18.43 24.84
CA VAL A 37 5.29 19.48 24.33
C VAL A 37 6.61 18.89 23.90
N VAL A 38 7.02 19.18 22.66
CA VAL A 38 8.29 18.77 22.08
C VAL A 38 9.10 20.01 21.72
N PHE A 39 10.37 20.03 22.15
CA PHE A 39 11.33 21.04 21.77
C PHE A 39 12.30 20.47 20.74
N VAL A 40 12.39 21.15 19.60
CA VAL A 40 13.24 20.75 18.48
C VAL A 40 14.32 21.81 18.28
N GLN A 41 15.58 21.37 18.20
CA GLN A 41 16.70 22.21 17.77
C GLN A 41 17.45 21.48 16.67
N LYS A 42 17.24 21.87 15.42
CA LYS A 42 17.85 21.23 14.24
C LYS A 42 17.94 22.19 13.07
N HIS A 43 18.94 22.00 12.21
CA HIS A 43 19.20 22.82 11.02
C HIS A 43 19.33 24.33 11.34
N GLY A 44 19.90 24.67 12.51
CA GLY A 44 20.05 26.06 12.96
C GLY A 44 18.74 26.76 13.32
N ARG A 45 17.66 26.00 13.54
CA ARG A 45 16.33 26.49 13.92
C ARG A 45 15.86 25.84 15.20
N SER A 46 15.02 26.56 15.94
CA SER A 46 14.36 26.07 17.14
C SER A 46 12.84 26.10 16.92
N ALA A 47 12.15 25.07 17.38
CA ALA A 47 10.71 25.00 17.38
C ALA A 47 10.20 24.40 18.70
N ARG A 48 9.02 24.85 19.12
CA ARG A 48 8.22 24.23 20.18
C ARG A 48 6.90 23.74 19.56
N LEU A 49 6.62 22.46 19.69
CA LEU A 49 5.38 21.87 19.20
C LEU A 49 4.52 21.49 20.39
N GLU A 50 3.24 21.86 20.33
CA GLU A 50 2.24 21.46 21.31
C GLU A 50 1.25 20.48 20.67
N GLY A 51 1.20 19.27 21.23
CA GLY A 51 0.35 18.17 20.81
C GLY A 51 -0.68 17.81 21.87
N LEU A 52 -1.19 16.59 21.82
CA LEU A 52 -2.21 16.04 22.69
C LEU A 52 -1.69 14.79 23.41
N LYS A 53 -2.16 14.56 24.63
CA LYS A 53 -1.97 13.32 25.38
C LYS A 53 -3.32 12.64 25.57
N ASP A 54 -3.40 11.37 25.22
CA ASP A 54 -4.54 10.51 25.56
C ASP A 54 -4.25 9.84 26.91
N ASP A 55 -4.84 10.34 27.98
CA ASP A 55 -4.62 9.80 29.34
C ASP A 55 -5.25 8.42 29.53
N ARG A 56 -6.28 8.08 28.75
CA ARG A 56 -6.94 6.77 28.86
C ARG A 56 -6.09 5.65 28.28
N LEU A 57 -5.43 5.91 27.13
CA LEU A 57 -4.61 4.93 26.42
C LEU A 57 -3.13 5.16 26.58
N GLY A 58 -2.72 6.30 27.19
CA GLY A 58 -1.35 6.61 27.55
C GLY A 58 -0.42 6.91 26.38
N TYR A 59 -0.91 7.46 25.27
CA TYR A 59 -0.07 7.83 24.13
C TYR A 59 -0.16 9.32 23.81
N TYR A 60 0.78 9.81 23.01
CA TYR A 60 0.89 11.20 22.57
C TYR A 60 0.61 11.33 21.10
N SER A 61 0.01 12.44 20.67
CA SER A 61 -0.29 12.71 19.27
C SER A 61 0.05 14.15 18.88
N PHE A 62 0.61 14.30 17.67
CA PHE A 62 0.93 15.58 17.06
C PHE A 62 0.36 15.59 15.66
N PHE A 63 -0.63 16.45 15.42
CA PHE A 63 -1.38 16.50 14.17
C PHE A 63 -0.97 17.70 13.31
N GLY A 64 -1.12 17.55 11.99
CA GLY A 64 -0.97 18.65 11.05
C GLY A 64 0.43 19.25 10.94
N VAL A 65 1.46 18.49 11.27
CA VAL A 65 2.85 18.95 11.21
C VAL A 65 3.31 19.05 9.76
N ARG A 66 3.55 20.28 9.26
CA ARG A 66 3.94 20.49 7.87
C ARG A 66 5.37 20.06 7.60
N TYR A 67 5.56 19.21 6.59
CA TYR A 67 6.87 18.72 6.13
C TYR A 67 7.37 19.42 4.86
N ALA A 68 6.47 20.09 4.13
CA ALA A 68 6.77 20.82 2.91
C ALA A 68 6.02 22.15 2.84
N GLU A 69 6.50 23.05 1.99
CA GLU A 69 5.83 24.30 1.67
C GLU A 69 4.57 24.02 0.84
N PRO A 70 3.51 24.85 0.96
CA PRO A 70 2.29 24.68 0.17
C PRO A 70 2.59 24.62 -1.33
N PRO A 71 2.11 23.57 -2.05
CA PRO A 71 2.38 23.40 -3.48
C PRO A 71 1.39 24.19 -4.35
N VAL A 72 1.28 25.49 -4.11
CA VAL A 72 0.33 26.39 -4.78
C VAL A 72 1.00 27.27 -5.83
N GLY A 73 0.21 27.77 -6.79
CA GLY A 73 0.67 28.68 -7.84
C GLY A 73 1.84 28.10 -8.65
N PRO A 74 3.01 28.77 -8.70
CA PRO A 74 4.17 28.27 -9.45
C PRO A 74 4.67 26.90 -9.02
N ARG A 75 4.46 26.51 -7.74
CA ARG A 75 4.87 25.21 -7.20
C ARG A 75 3.89 24.07 -7.56
N ARG A 76 2.71 24.39 -8.06
CA ARG A 76 1.75 23.36 -8.50
C ARG A 76 2.37 22.49 -9.60
N PHE A 77 2.23 21.18 -9.49
CA PHE A 77 2.83 20.13 -10.34
C PHE A 77 4.34 19.94 -10.21
N GLN A 78 5.04 20.80 -9.44
CA GLN A 78 6.46 20.63 -9.18
C GLN A 78 6.70 19.71 -7.97
N ARG A 79 7.93 19.19 -7.88
CA ARG A 79 8.41 18.47 -6.69
C ARG A 79 8.35 19.39 -5.46
N PRO A 80 8.05 18.85 -4.26
CA PRO A 80 7.86 19.64 -3.06
C PRO A 80 9.12 20.41 -2.66
N VAL A 81 8.92 21.51 -1.98
CA VAL A 81 9.97 22.27 -1.30
C VAL A 81 9.89 21.96 0.19
N ARG A 82 10.99 21.46 0.75
CA ARG A 82 11.06 21.06 2.15
C ARG A 82 10.80 22.24 3.08
N ARG A 83 10.03 22.01 4.15
CA ARG A 83 9.81 22.95 5.24
C ARG A 83 10.55 22.49 6.50
N TYR A 84 11.24 23.41 7.16
CA TYR A 84 11.94 23.16 8.41
C TYR A 84 11.10 23.67 9.57
N LEU A 85 11.10 22.93 10.68
CA LEU A 85 10.40 23.35 11.91
C LEU A 85 11.02 24.60 12.50
N SER A 86 10.21 25.59 12.86
CA SER A 86 10.66 26.83 13.51
C SER A 86 9.50 27.51 14.23
N GLY A 87 9.79 28.15 15.38
CA GLY A 87 8.82 28.91 16.17
C GLY A 87 7.86 28.05 16.99
N GLU A 88 6.75 28.66 17.40
CA GLU A 88 5.68 27.99 18.14
C GLU A 88 4.70 27.33 17.14
N LEU A 89 4.45 26.04 17.30
CA LEU A 89 3.62 25.25 16.40
C LEU A 89 2.54 24.53 17.21
N ASN A 90 1.28 24.81 16.87
CA ASN A 90 0.15 24.07 17.39
C ASN A 90 -0.07 22.81 16.54
N ALA A 91 0.12 21.64 17.15
CA ALA A 91 0.00 20.33 16.52
C ALA A 91 -1.21 19.53 17.10
N THR A 92 -2.30 20.22 17.42
CA THR A 92 -3.51 19.62 18.01
C THR A 92 -4.64 19.39 16.98
N TYR A 93 -4.45 19.78 15.72
CA TYR A 93 -5.47 19.70 14.68
C TYR A 93 -4.93 19.01 13.42
N TYR A 94 -5.76 18.17 12.81
CA TYR A 94 -5.46 17.59 11.50
C TYR A 94 -5.39 18.66 10.41
N CYS A 95 -4.52 18.48 9.43
CA CYS A 95 -4.63 19.20 8.16
C CYS A 95 -5.90 18.78 7.42
N GLN A 96 -6.36 19.66 6.55
CA GLN A 96 -7.34 19.27 5.55
C GLN A 96 -6.74 18.21 4.60
N PRO A 97 -7.55 17.28 4.06
CA PRO A 97 -7.09 16.36 3.03
C PRO A 97 -6.58 17.10 1.81
N CYS A 98 -5.72 16.47 1.03
CA CYS A 98 -5.35 17.01 -0.28
C CYS A 98 -6.56 17.03 -1.22
N PRO A 99 -6.63 17.95 -2.20
CA PRO A 99 -7.79 18.11 -3.07
C PRO A 99 -8.19 16.82 -3.78
N GLN A 100 -9.45 16.45 -3.64
CA GLN A 100 -10.02 15.21 -4.18
C GLN A 100 -11.54 15.34 -4.31
N ALA A 101 -12.15 14.46 -5.10
CA ALA A 101 -13.60 14.32 -5.09
C ALA A 101 -14.05 13.82 -3.71
N ASP A 102 -15.16 14.34 -3.21
CA ASP A 102 -15.77 13.82 -1.98
C ASP A 102 -16.23 12.37 -2.23
N PRO A 103 -15.75 11.39 -1.46
CA PRO A 103 -16.11 10.00 -1.67
C PRO A 103 -17.61 9.72 -1.55
N TRP A 104 -18.30 10.51 -0.72
CA TRP A 104 -19.73 10.38 -0.45
C TRP A 104 -20.60 11.19 -1.42
N ASN A 105 -20.02 12.25 -2.00
CA ASN A 105 -20.65 13.08 -3.02
C ASN A 105 -19.64 13.45 -4.10
N PRO A 106 -19.41 12.60 -5.12
CA PRO A 106 -18.38 12.80 -6.15
C PRO A 106 -18.50 14.08 -6.98
N GLN A 107 -19.65 14.77 -6.91
CA GLN A 107 -19.84 16.08 -7.54
C GLN A 107 -19.20 17.23 -6.74
N ARG A 108 -18.90 16.98 -5.48
CA ARG A 108 -18.26 17.94 -4.58
C ARG A 108 -16.76 17.68 -4.53
N ILE A 109 -15.97 18.74 -4.60
CA ILE A 109 -14.53 18.67 -4.34
C ILE A 109 -14.27 19.11 -2.90
N ILE A 110 -13.43 18.37 -2.22
CA ILE A 110 -13.00 18.63 -0.84
C ILE A 110 -11.48 18.79 -0.78
N GLY A 111 -11.02 19.35 0.34
CA GLY A 111 -9.58 19.46 0.63
C GLY A 111 -9.01 20.83 0.35
N ASN A 112 -7.70 20.93 0.48
CA ASN A 112 -6.92 22.14 0.26
C ASN A 112 -5.55 21.79 -0.33
N GLU A 113 -4.99 22.63 -1.20
CA GLU A 113 -3.63 22.40 -1.73
C GLU A 113 -2.55 22.56 -0.64
N ASP A 114 -2.78 23.36 0.42
CA ASP A 114 -1.91 23.41 1.61
C ASP A 114 -2.18 22.21 2.53
N CYS A 115 -1.91 21.00 2.03
CA CYS A 115 -2.18 19.72 2.67
C CYS A 115 -0.94 18.91 3.02
N LEU A 116 0.27 19.37 2.70
CA LEU A 116 1.50 18.61 2.86
C LEU A 116 1.95 18.55 4.32
N CYS A 117 1.26 17.76 5.11
CA CYS A 117 1.49 17.55 6.53
C CYS A 117 1.46 16.07 6.90
N LEU A 118 1.93 15.78 8.10
CA LEU A 118 1.91 14.46 8.71
C LEU A 118 1.34 14.52 10.13
N ASN A 119 0.92 13.35 10.64
CA ASN A 119 0.52 13.16 12.01
C ASN A 119 1.44 12.14 12.67
N ILE A 120 1.71 12.29 13.95
CA ILE A 120 2.59 11.43 14.73
C ILE A 120 1.79 10.91 15.92
N TYR A 121 1.85 9.62 16.17
CA TYR A 121 1.31 8.96 17.35
C TYR A 121 2.47 8.24 18.05
N ALA A 122 2.81 8.67 19.27
CA ALA A 122 3.97 8.19 20.00
C ALA A 122 3.56 7.50 21.31
N PRO A 123 4.06 6.29 21.61
CA PRO A 123 3.73 5.58 22.84
C PRO A 123 4.25 6.29 24.10
N LYS A 124 5.36 7.01 23.95
CA LYS A 124 6.05 7.73 25.03
C LYS A 124 6.77 8.96 24.47
N MET A 125 7.01 9.92 25.34
CA MET A 125 7.87 11.07 25.02
C MET A 125 9.34 10.65 25.00
N PRO A 126 10.22 11.41 24.30
CA PRO A 126 11.65 11.12 24.28
C PRO A 126 12.26 11.11 25.69
N GLY A 127 13.14 10.15 25.93
CA GLY A 127 13.86 9.94 27.19
C GLY A 127 15.25 9.35 26.92
N ASP A 128 15.91 8.88 27.99
CA ASP A 128 17.26 8.28 27.91
C ASP A 128 17.25 6.85 27.34
N GLU A 129 16.08 6.26 27.13
CA GLU A 129 15.92 4.93 26.55
C GLU A 129 16.07 4.96 25.02
N GLN A 130 16.35 3.78 24.45
CA GLN A 130 16.31 3.60 23.00
C GLN A 130 14.93 4.00 22.46
N GLY A 131 14.91 4.81 21.40
CA GLY A 131 13.67 5.25 20.74
C GLY A 131 12.85 4.08 20.23
N SER A 132 11.52 4.25 20.12
CA SER A 132 10.61 3.25 19.58
C SER A 132 10.78 3.11 18.06
N PRO A 133 10.58 1.93 17.46
CA PRO A 133 10.55 1.78 16.01
C PRO A 133 9.38 2.57 15.41
N VAL A 134 9.50 2.93 14.15
CA VAL A 134 8.58 3.83 13.46
C VAL A 134 7.91 3.12 12.28
N VAL A 135 6.60 3.18 12.20
CA VAL A 135 5.82 2.85 11.01
C VAL A 135 5.41 4.14 10.32
N PHE A 136 5.97 4.41 9.15
CA PHE A 136 5.56 5.50 8.28
C PHE A 136 4.50 4.99 7.32
N PHE A 137 3.24 5.36 7.55
CA PHE A 137 2.09 4.84 6.82
C PHE A 137 1.64 5.74 5.68
N ILE A 138 1.43 5.13 4.51
CA ILE A 138 0.96 5.75 3.27
C ILE A 138 -0.44 5.19 2.96
N HIS A 139 -1.46 6.04 2.97
CA HIS A 139 -2.82 5.61 2.68
C HIS A 139 -3.00 5.19 1.22
N GLY A 140 -3.97 4.29 0.98
CA GLY A 140 -4.42 3.86 -0.34
C GLY A 140 -5.33 4.87 -1.03
N GLY A 141 -6.09 4.39 -2.02
CA GLY A 141 -7.07 5.20 -2.76
C GLY A 141 -6.69 5.47 -4.22
N ASN A 142 -5.93 4.57 -4.84
CA ASN A 142 -5.53 4.62 -6.26
C ASN A 142 -4.81 5.92 -6.67
N TYR A 143 -4.06 6.54 -5.76
CA TYR A 143 -3.44 7.86 -5.91
C TYR A 143 -4.43 9.01 -6.16
N LYS A 144 -5.74 8.82 -5.95
CA LYS A 144 -6.79 9.80 -6.26
C LYS A 144 -7.53 10.31 -5.04
N SER A 145 -7.67 9.47 -4.02
CA SER A 145 -8.42 9.77 -2.81
C SER A 145 -7.68 9.26 -1.58
N GLY A 146 -8.16 9.65 -0.41
CA GLY A 146 -7.62 9.24 0.87
C GLY A 146 -7.21 10.41 1.76
N SER A 147 -7.10 10.15 3.05
CA SER A 147 -6.69 11.12 4.05
C SER A 147 -6.09 10.44 5.26
N THR A 148 -5.13 11.09 5.90
CA THR A 148 -4.50 10.60 7.13
C THR A 148 -5.41 10.63 8.35
N SER A 149 -6.49 11.41 8.33
CA SER A 149 -7.44 11.53 9.46
C SER A 149 -8.25 10.25 9.71
N ALA A 150 -8.29 9.31 8.76
CA ALA A 150 -8.99 8.04 8.94
C ALA A 150 -8.23 7.00 9.77
N TYR A 151 -6.94 7.23 10.07
CA TYR A 151 -6.03 6.22 10.62
C TYR A 151 -5.51 6.63 12.00
N GLY A 152 -6.13 6.09 13.05
CA GLY A 152 -5.68 6.29 14.44
C GLY A 152 -4.50 5.39 14.83
N GLY A 153 -3.60 5.88 15.68
CA GLY A 153 -2.36 5.19 16.08
C GLY A 153 -2.43 4.30 17.32
N GLN A 154 -3.58 4.24 18.03
CA GLN A 154 -3.69 3.64 19.35
C GLN A 154 -3.26 2.18 19.43
N HIS A 155 -3.49 1.37 18.38
CA HIS A 155 -3.13 -0.05 18.41
C HIS A 155 -1.62 -0.29 18.27
N LEU A 156 -0.95 0.49 17.41
CA LEU A 156 0.50 0.41 17.23
C LEU A 156 1.26 0.99 18.44
N THR A 157 0.75 2.09 19.03
CA THR A 157 1.38 2.69 20.21
C THR A 157 1.35 1.75 21.42
N GLN A 158 0.30 0.92 21.58
CA GLN A 158 0.23 -0.12 22.61
C GLN A 158 1.28 -1.25 22.41
N LYS A 159 1.93 -1.32 21.25
CA LYS A 159 3.04 -2.24 20.96
C LYS A 159 4.40 -1.52 20.91
N ASP A 160 4.55 -0.42 21.63
CA ASP A 160 5.75 0.44 21.66
C ASP A 160 6.26 0.80 20.26
N THR A 161 5.34 1.20 19.37
CA THR A 161 5.65 1.53 17.99
C THR A 161 5.05 2.88 17.64
N ILE A 162 5.85 3.82 17.13
CA ILE A 162 5.38 5.10 16.63
C ILE A 162 4.69 4.90 15.28
N LEU A 163 3.52 5.51 15.11
CA LEU A 163 2.88 5.64 13.81
C LEU A 163 3.07 7.08 13.30
N VAL A 164 3.52 7.22 12.07
CA VAL A 164 3.50 8.48 11.32
C VAL A 164 2.64 8.29 10.07
N THR A 165 1.60 9.11 9.91
CA THR A 165 0.76 9.12 8.70
C THR A 165 1.01 10.37 7.88
N ALA A 166 1.20 10.28 6.56
CA ALA A 166 1.54 11.42 5.72
C ALA A 166 0.49 11.67 4.63
N GLN A 167 0.03 12.93 4.54
CA GLN A 167 -0.72 13.43 3.39
C GLN A 167 0.23 13.61 2.21
N TYR A 168 -0.26 13.39 0.99
CA TYR A 168 0.48 13.61 -0.25
C TYR A 168 -0.48 14.01 -1.36
N ARG A 169 0.00 14.74 -2.37
CA ARG A 169 -0.84 15.18 -3.49
C ARG A 169 -1.39 14.01 -4.28
N LEU A 170 -2.65 14.16 -4.66
CA LEU A 170 -3.47 13.14 -5.30
C LEU A 170 -3.89 13.54 -6.72
N GLY A 171 -4.34 12.57 -7.50
CA GLY A 171 -4.90 12.77 -8.83
C GLY A 171 -4.00 13.59 -9.75
N SER A 172 -4.60 14.47 -10.52
CA SER A 172 -3.87 15.35 -11.44
C SER A 172 -2.86 16.25 -10.73
N LEU A 173 -3.17 16.75 -9.52
CA LEU A 173 -2.25 17.63 -8.78
C LEU A 173 -0.97 16.93 -8.34
N GLY A 174 -1.04 15.61 -8.09
CA GLY A 174 0.10 14.79 -7.67
C GLY A 174 0.84 14.08 -8.80
N TYR A 175 0.14 13.79 -9.91
CA TYR A 175 0.66 12.85 -10.92
C TYR A 175 0.54 13.33 -12.36
N PHE A 176 0.13 14.58 -12.59
CA PHE A 176 0.16 15.19 -13.91
C PHE A 176 1.59 15.31 -14.43
N SER A 177 1.77 15.06 -15.74
CA SER A 177 3.04 15.24 -16.41
C SER A 177 2.81 15.67 -17.86
N THR A 178 3.66 16.53 -18.33
CA THR A 178 3.78 16.89 -19.75
C THR A 178 4.83 16.04 -20.47
N GLY A 179 5.58 15.21 -19.76
CA GLY A 179 6.78 14.55 -20.25
C GLY A 179 8.02 15.45 -20.27
N GLU A 180 7.85 16.74 -19.93
CA GLU A 180 8.90 17.75 -19.89
C GLU A 180 9.34 18.03 -18.45
N LYS A 181 10.51 18.70 -18.33
CA LYS A 181 11.14 18.99 -17.03
C LYS A 181 10.28 19.86 -16.11
N ASP A 182 9.41 20.72 -16.64
CA ASP A 182 8.58 21.65 -15.87
C ASP A 182 7.39 20.96 -15.17
N ALA A 183 7.03 19.77 -15.65
CA ALA A 183 6.07 18.88 -15.05
C ALA A 183 6.47 17.42 -15.32
N SER A 184 7.55 16.97 -14.68
CA SER A 184 8.15 15.65 -14.89
C SER A 184 7.27 14.49 -14.37
N GLY A 185 6.26 14.80 -13.54
CA GLY A 185 5.36 13.84 -12.92
C GLY A 185 5.78 13.43 -11.50
N ASN A 186 4.98 12.52 -10.93
CA ASN A 186 5.22 11.88 -9.62
C ASN A 186 5.38 12.85 -8.43
N ALA A 187 4.87 14.09 -8.53
CA ALA A 187 4.98 15.06 -7.44
C ALA A 187 4.46 14.50 -6.10
N GLY A 188 3.40 13.67 -6.13
CA GLY A 188 2.88 12.99 -4.95
C GLY A 188 3.85 11.96 -4.34
N LEU A 189 4.63 11.23 -5.16
CA LEU A 189 5.68 10.34 -4.64
C LEU A 189 6.84 11.13 -4.03
N PHE A 190 7.20 12.27 -4.62
CA PHE A 190 8.21 13.17 -4.02
C PHE A 190 7.73 13.83 -2.74
N ASP A 191 6.42 14.07 -2.58
CA ASP A 191 5.84 14.50 -1.30
C ASP A 191 6.12 13.46 -0.22
N LEU A 192 5.83 12.18 -0.48
CA LEU A 192 6.13 11.06 0.44
C LEU A 192 7.62 10.95 0.75
N ARG A 193 8.48 11.11 -0.26
CA ARG A 193 9.93 11.12 -0.06
C ARG A 193 10.38 12.26 0.85
N THR A 194 9.80 13.45 0.69
CA THR A 194 10.09 14.62 1.52
C THR A 194 9.58 14.41 2.95
N ALA A 195 8.39 13.82 3.12
CA ALA A 195 7.87 13.44 4.43
C ALA A 195 8.76 12.41 5.12
N MET A 196 9.27 11.41 4.38
CA MET A 196 10.21 10.43 4.91
C MET A 196 11.55 11.07 5.33
N THR A 197 12.06 12.03 4.57
CA THR A 197 13.24 12.83 4.95
C THR A 197 12.96 13.60 6.24
N TRP A 198 11.77 14.17 6.39
CA TRP A 198 11.34 14.83 7.62
C TRP A 198 11.36 13.84 8.81
N VAL A 199 10.84 12.63 8.65
CA VAL A 199 10.87 11.58 9.69
C VAL A 199 12.31 11.28 10.11
N ASN A 200 13.22 11.07 9.16
CA ASN A 200 14.62 10.83 9.48
C ASN A 200 15.28 11.95 10.27
N ASP A 201 14.88 13.21 10.01
CA ASP A 201 15.45 14.34 10.70
C ASP A 201 14.88 14.62 12.08
N TYR A 202 13.59 14.35 12.28
CA TYR A 202 12.88 14.88 13.43
C TYR A 202 12.26 13.82 14.34
N ILE A 203 12.09 12.57 13.91
CA ILE A 203 11.32 11.60 14.68
C ILE A 203 11.94 11.27 16.04
N SER A 204 13.25 11.44 16.21
CA SER A 204 13.94 11.26 17.49
C SER A 204 13.47 12.24 18.57
N PHE A 205 13.02 13.44 18.18
CA PHE A 205 12.45 14.42 19.10
C PHE A 205 11.05 13.99 19.62
N PHE A 206 10.44 12.99 18.97
CA PHE A 206 9.16 12.41 19.36
C PHE A 206 9.32 10.99 19.96
N GLY A 207 10.53 10.61 20.34
CA GLY A 207 10.82 9.31 20.95
C GLY A 207 11.00 8.17 19.94
N GLY A 208 11.15 8.45 18.63
CA GLY A 208 11.35 7.45 17.60
C GLY A 208 12.80 7.21 17.24
N ASP A 209 13.08 6.00 16.72
CA ASP A 209 14.40 5.61 16.23
C ASP A 209 14.44 5.70 14.70
N PRO A 210 15.15 6.69 14.10
CA PRO A 210 15.25 6.84 12.66
C PRO A 210 16.01 5.69 11.97
N SER A 211 16.72 4.85 12.72
CA SER A 211 17.39 3.65 12.20
C SER A 211 16.43 2.46 12.04
N ARG A 212 15.22 2.53 12.60
CA ARG A 212 14.20 1.49 12.57
C ARG A 212 12.87 1.99 12.02
N VAL A 213 12.86 2.44 10.75
CA VAL A 213 11.67 2.96 10.06
C VAL A 213 11.18 1.98 9.01
N VAL A 214 9.95 1.47 9.21
CA VAL A 214 9.19 0.71 8.22
C VAL A 214 8.32 1.67 7.43
N VAL A 215 8.46 1.69 6.11
CA VAL A 215 7.48 2.33 5.23
C VAL A 215 6.37 1.34 4.94
N MET A 216 5.19 1.62 5.47
CA MET A 216 4.00 0.78 5.31
C MET A 216 2.97 1.49 4.44
N GLY A 217 2.24 0.75 3.63
CA GLY A 217 1.12 1.30 2.89
C GLY A 217 0.15 0.24 2.39
N GLN A 218 -1.06 0.66 2.04
CA GLN A 218 -2.11 -0.22 1.55
C GLN A 218 -2.50 0.15 0.12
N GLY A 219 -2.74 -0.86 -0.72
CA GLY A 219 -3.12 -0.63 -2.12
C GLY A 219 -2.07 0.21 -2.86
N SER A 220 -2.47 1.36 -3.42
CA SER A 220 -1.52 2.31 -4.03
C SER A 220 -0.48 2.87 -3.06
N GLY A 221 -0.80 2.95 -1.75
CA GLY A 221 0.17 3.28 -0.70
C GLY A 221 1.24 2.20 -0.53
N GLY A 222 0.86 0.92 -0.61
CA GLY A 222 1.80 -0.21 -0.61
C GLY A 222 2.70 -0.23 -1.85
N ALA A 223 2.12 0.10 -3.01
CA ALA A 223 2.89 0.31 -4.23
C ALA A 223 3.90 1.46 -4.06
N ALA A 224 3.48 2.61 -3.52
CA ALA A 224 4.35 3.74 -3.25
C ALA A 224 5.50 3.38 -2.28
N ALA A 225 5.19 2.63 -1.19
CA ALA A 225 6.20 2.16 -0.24
C ALA A 225 7.27 1.29 -0.91
N SER A 226 6.86 0.36 -1.77
CA SER A 226 7.78 -0.50 -2.54
C SER A 226 8.60 0.31 -3.55
N LEU A 227 7.99 1.29 -4.25
CA LEU A 227 8.68 2.17 -5.19
C LEU A 227 9.74 3.03 -4.50
N MET A 228 9.46 3.53 -3.29
CA MET A 228 10.43 4.29 -2.50
C MET A 228 11.66 3.44 -2.14
N ALA A 229 11.48 2.16 -1.84
CA ALA A 229 12.60 1.25 -1.57
C ALA A 229 13.39 0.87 -2.83
N LEU A 230 12.74 0.82 -3.98
CA LEU A 230 13.39 0.54 -5.27
C LEU A 230 14.13 1.74 -5.84
N SER A 231 13.88 2.96 -5.35
CA SER A 231 14.52 4.18 -5.84
C SER A 231 16.04 4.15 -5.64
N THR A 232 16.78 4.56 -6.68
CA THR A 232 18.25 4.58 -6.70
C THR A 232 18.86 5.74 -5.91
N GLU A 233 18.05 6.74 -5.56
CA GLU A 233 18.49 8.00 -4.89
C GLU A 233 18.93 7.80 -3.42
N GLY A 234 19.29 6.75 -2.96
CA GLY A 234 19.79 6.50 -1.60
C GLY A 234 21.00 5.58 -1.60
N ARG A 235 21.52 5.21 -2.78
CA ARG A 235 22.60 4.24 -2.90
C ARG A 235 24.01 4.84 -2.91
N SER A 236 24.16 6.14 -3.16
CA SER A 236 25.46 6.80 -3.15
C SER A 236 25.81 7.34 -1.75
N GLY A 237 26.46 6.52 -0.94
CA GLY A 237 27.45 6.90 0.07
C GLY A 237 26.94 7.25 1.47
N GLU A 238 26.07 8.20 1.68
CA GLU A 238 25.72 8.69 3.02
C GLU A 238 24.20 8.61 3.31
N GLY A 239 23.66 7.41 3.44
CA GLY A 239 22.26 7.20 3.80
C GLY A 239 21.52 6.30 2.84
N ARG A 240 21.73 5.01 2.98
CA ARG A 240 21.06 3.93 2.25
C ARG A 240 19.54 4.16 2.20
N SER A 241 18.95 4.08 1.01
CA SER A 241 17.50 4.04 0.75
C SER A 241 16.68 5.23 1.26
N GLY A 242 17.25 6.46 1.35
CA GLY A 242 16.48 7.62 1.80
C GLY A 242 15.80 7.46 3.16
N GLY A 243 16.36 6.61 4.04
CA GLY A 243 15.83 6.35 5.37
C GLY A 243 14.85 5.18 5.47
N VAL A 244 14.47 4.52 4.37
CA VAL A 244 13.65 3.29 4.41
C VAL A 244 14.51 2.16 4.96
N ARG A 245 14.05 1.51 6.05
CA ARG A 245 14.73 0.39 6.69
C ARG A 245 13.98 -0.93 6.54
N GLY A 246 12.69 -0.87 6.27
CA GLY A 246 11.82 -1.99 5.96
C GLY A 246 10.61 -1.53 5.18
N VAL A 247 9.99 -2.44 4.44
CA VAL A 247 8.76 -2.19 3.68
C VAL A 247 7.68 -3.15 4.14
N ALA A 248 6.48 -2.62 4.42
CA ALA A 248 5.27 -3.40 4.62
C ALA A 248 4.22 -3.01 3.57
N ALA A 249 4.05 -3.83 2.54
CA ALA A 249 3.18 -3.55 1.40
C ALA A 249 1.91 -4.40 1.47
N LEU A 250 0.78 -3.78 1.87
CA LEU A 250 -0.49 -4.42 2.12
C LEU A 250 -1.36 -4.32 0.86
N SER A 251 -1.76 -5.44 0.28
CA SER A 251 -2.65 -5.52 -0.89
C SER A 251 -2.26 -4.59 -2.04
N GLY A 252 -0.95 -4.40 -2.25
CA GLY A 252 -0.41 -3.56 -3.32
C GLY A 252 1.11 -3.46 -3.26
N THR A 253 1.79 -3.69 -4.39
CA THR A 253 3.25 -3.65 -4.52
C THR A 253 3.66 -2.84 -5.75
N ALA A 254 4.95 -2.60 -5.93
CA ALA A 254 5.46 -1.95 -7.14
C ALA A 254 5.12 -2.72 -8.44
N LEU A 255 4.85 -4.02 -8.36
CA LEU A 255 4.42 -4.85 -9.48
C LEU A 255 2.89 -4.90 -9.68
N SER A 256 2.11 -4.24 -8.81
CA SER A 256 0.66 -4.15 -9.02
C SER A 256 0.34 -3.33 -10.27
N PRO A 257 -0.69 -3.71 -11.05
CA PRO A 257 -0.99 -3.08 -12.35
C PRO A 257 -1.21 -1.57 -12.33
N GLY A 258 -1.70 -1.04 -11.20
CA GLY A 258 -1.92 0.39 -10.97
C GLY A 258 -0.72 1.15 -10.39
N ALA A 259 0.38 0.44 -10.05
CA ALA A 259 1.52 1.03 -9.36
C ALA A 259 2.24 2.08 -10.20
N VAL A 260 2.56 1.74 -11.46
CA VAL A 260 3.23 2.62 -12.43
C VAL A 260 2.52 2.53 -13.78
N ARG A 261 2.24 3.68 -14.40
CA ARG A 261 1.63 3.76 -15.74
C ARG A 261 2.60 3.29 -16.81
N ALA A 262 2.06 2.68 -17.86
CA ALA A 262 2.85 2.32 -19.04
C ALA A 262 3.41 3.56 -19.74
N ALA A 263 4.51 3.40 -20.45
CA ALA A 263 5.07 4.44 -21.31
C ALA A 263 4.05 4.76 -22.43
N GLY A 264 3.80 6.06 -22.66
CA GLY A 264 2.83 6.52 -23.69
C GLY A 264 1.57 7.20 -23.12
N ASP A 265 1.14 6.86 -21.92
CA ASP A 265 -0.02 7.47 -21.24
C ASP A 265 0.07 9.00 -20.94
N PRO A 266 1.29 9.65 -20.86
CA PRO A 266 1.39 11.06 -20.46
C PRO A 266 0.70 12.04 -21.40
N ALA A 267 0.95 11.91 -22.70
CA ALA A 267 0.41 12.86 -23.70
C ALA A 267 -1.11 12.76 -23.81
N ASP A 268 -1.65 11.55 -23.76
CA ASP A 268 -3.09 11.32 -23.80
C ASP A 268 -3.79 11.89 -22.58
N TYR A 269 -3.20 11.68 -21.39
CA TYR A 269 -3.75 12.23 -20.15
C TYR A 269 -3.67 13.77 -20.10
N ALA A 270 -2.54 14.36 -20.53
CA ALA A 270 -2.39 15.80 -20.62
C ALA A 270 -3.43 16.43 -21.57
N LYS A 271 -3.67 15.78 -22.72
CA LYS A 271 -4.72 16.19 -23.65
C LYS A 271 -6.11 16.10 -23.03
N GLN A 272 -6.45 14.99 -22.39
CA GLN A 272 -7.74 14.84 -21.70
C GLN A 272 -7.95 15.91 -20.62
N LEU A 273 -6.90 16.26 -19.88
CA LEU A 273 -6.96 17.31 -18.87
C LEU A 273 -7.13 18.70 -19.53
N ALA A 274 -6.44 18.98 -20.63
CA ALA A 274 -6.59 20.20 -21.40
C ALA A 274 -8.03 20.35 -21.91
N ASP A 275 -8.57 19.32 -22.57
CA ASP A 275 -9.94 19.31 -23.10
C ASP A 275 -10.99 19.56 -21.99
N ARG A 276 -10.81 18.93 -20.84
CA ARG A 276 -11.71 19.06 -19.68
C ARG A 276 -11.67 20.45 -19.05
N THR A 277 -10.50 21.06 -19.01
CA THR A 277 -10.27 22.34 -18.33
C THR A 277 -10.42 23.55 -19.24
N GLY A 278 -10.51 23.33 -20.57
CA GLY A 278 -10.52 24.39 -21.58
C GLY A 278 -9.15 25.06 -21.76
N CYS A 279 -8.08 24.42 -21.31
CA CYS A 279 -6.72 24.89 -21.53
C CYS A 279 -6.18 24.44 -22.90
N PRO A 280 -5.23 25.19 -23.51
CA PRO A 280 -4.56 24.75 -24.73
C PRO A 280 -3.70 23.52 -24.44
N ASP A 281 -3.77 22.49 -25.28
CA ASP A 281 -2.98 21.26 -25.13
C ASP A 281 -1.52 21.43 -25.59
N LYS A 282 -1.24 22.43 -26.42
CA LYS A 282 0.08 22.73 -27.01
C LYS A 282 0.38 24.23 -27.09
N PRO A 283 1.64 24.61 -26.93
CA PRO A 283 2.74 23.78 -26.43
C PRO A 283 2.56 23.46 -24.92
N PRO A 284 3.28 22.45 -24.36
CA PRO A 284 3.14 22.02 -22.96
C PRO A 284 3.25 23.16 -21.93
N GLU A 285 4.09 24.15 -22.17
CA GLU A 285 4.28 25.31 -21.27
C GLU A 285 2.99 26.15 -21.15
N ARG A 286 2.23 26.32 -22.25
CA ARG A 286 0.97 27.05 -22.22
C ARG A 286 -0.10 26.28 -21.44
N LEU A 287 -0.15 24.97 -21.62
CA LEU A 287 -1.01 24.11 -20.81
C LEU A 287 -0.69 24.28 -19.32
N LEU A 288 0.57 24.20 -18.95
CA LEU A 288 1.02 24.31 -17.57
C LEU A 288 0.71 25.69 -16.96
N ILE A 289 0.95 26.78 -17.68
CA ILE A 289 0.60 28.13 -17.25
C ILE A 289 -0.92 28.24 -17.01
N CYS A 290 -1.73 27.75 -17.94
CA CYS A 290 -3.19 27.76 -17.82
C CYS A 290 -3.63 26.97 -16.57
N LEU A 291 -3.17 25.73 -16.41
CA LEU A 291 -3.53 24.87 -15.27
C LEU A 291 -3.09 25.48 -13.91
N ARG A 292 -1.97 26.19 -13.85
CA ARG A 292 -1.51 26.87 -12.61
C ARG A 292 -2.40 28.05 -12.22
N GLN A 293 -3.13 28.64 -13.14
CA GLN A 293 -4.04 29.77 -12.90
C GLN A 293 -5.47 29.32 -12.53
N LEU A 294 -5.84 28.08 -12.84
CA LEU A 294 -7.17 27.57 -12.53
C LEU A 294 -7.34 27.27 -11.04
N PRO A 295 -8.55 27.42 -10.48
CA PRO A 295 -8.88 26.85 -9.19
C PRO A 295 -8.74 25.33 -9.24
N PHE A 296 -8.27 24.72 -8.15
CA PHE A 296 -7.97 23.28 -8.12
C PHE A 296 -9.21 22.41 -8.36
N GLU A 297 -10.40 22.90 -8.05
CA GLU A 297 -11.67 22.22 -8.26
C GLU A 297 -11.92 21.86 -9.73
N LYS A 298 -11.36 22.63 -10.66
CA LYS A 298 -11.41 22.33 -12.10
C LYS A 298 -10.37 21.29 -12.54
N ILE A 299 -9.33 21.12 -11.77
CA ILE A 299 -8.21 20.21 -12.06
C ILE A 299 -8.48 18.81 -11.51
N VAL A 300 -9.12 18.73 -10.35
CA VAL A 300 -9.45 17.46 -9.71
C VAL A 300 -10.42 16.65 -10.59
N ASP A 301 -10.16 15.36 -10.71
CA ASP A 301 -10.99 14.41 -11.45
C ASP A 301 -12.30 14.12 -10.68
N SER A 302 -13.30 15.00 -10.84
CA SER A 302 -14.61 14.89 -10.16
C SER A 302 -15.59 13.95 -10.85
N LYS A 303 -15.36 13.61 -12.12
CA LYS A 303 -16.26 12.75 -12.87
C LYS A 303 -15.80 11.29 -12.80
N MET A 304 -16.30 10.59 -11.80
CA MET A 304 -16.65 9.19 -12.00
C MET A 304 -17.94 9.22 -12.84
N THR A 305 -17.78 9.20 -14.15
CA THR A 305 -18.93 9.17 -15.05
C THR A 305 -19.75 7.92 -14.74
N THR A 306 -21.02 8.13 -14.47
CA THR A 306 -22.08 7.09 -14.41
C THR A 306 -22.36 6.46 -15.77
N ASP A 307 -21.57 6.81 -16.80
CA ASP A 307 -21.74 6.34 -18.17
C ASP A 307 -21.44 4.84 -18.26
N MET A 308 -22.05 4.20 -19.24
CA MET A 308 -22.04 2.75 -19.46
C MET A 308 -20.71 2.10 -19.12
N VAL A 309 -20.76 1.13 -18.20
CA VAL A 309 -19.61 0.31 -17.85
C VAL A 309 -19.38 -0.70 -18.97
N ASP A 310 -18.21 -0.67 -19.59
CA ASP A 310 -17.71 -1.73 -20.46
C ASP A 310 -16.60 -2.52 -19.74
N THR A 311 -16.15 -3.62 -20.34
CA THR A 311 -15.11 -4.49 -19.77
C THR A 311 -13.79 -3.74 -19.58
N LYS A 312 -13.42 -2.87 -20.50
CA LYS A 312 -12.20 -2.06 -20.43
C LYS A 312 -12.24 -1.11 -19.23
N LYS A 313 -13.35 -0.39 -19.06
CA LYS A 313 -13.55 0.53 -17.94
C LYS A 313 -13.57 -0.21 -16.62
N PHE A 314 -14.29 -1.35 -16.54
CA PHE A 314 -14.28 -2.22 -15.37
C PHE A 314 -12.84 -2.60 -14.99
N LEU A 315 -12.05 -3.15 -15.91
CA LEU A 315 -10.67 -3.56 -15.66
C LEU A 315 -9.77 -2.36 -15.29
N GLN A 316 -9.95 -1.20 -15.90
CA GLN A 316 -9.19 0.00 -15.56
C GLN A 316 -9.47 0.48 -14.13
N GLU A 317 -10.72 0.42 -13.70
CA GLU A 317 -11.11 0.87 -12.35
C GLU A 317 -10.63 -0.10 -11.27
N ILE A 318 -10.86 -1.41 -11.42
CA ILE A 318 -10.44 -2.40 -10.40
C ILE A 318 -8.92 -2.59 -10.33
N SER A 319 -8.20 -2.35 -11.44
CA SER A 319 -6.74 -2.40 -11.48
C SER A 319 -6.06 -1.09 -11.02
N GLY A 320 -6.82 -0.07 -10.67
CA GLY A 320 -6.28 1.24 -10.29
C GLY A 320 -5.68 2.04 -11.47
N ARG A 321 -5.93 1.63 -12.73
CA ARG A 321 -5.33 2.26 -13.93
C ARG A 321 -6.14 3.40 -14.52
N SER A 322 -7.25 3.78 -13.94
CA SER A 322 -8.04 4.94 -14.40
C SER A 322 -7.42 6.26 -13.94
N GLY A 323 -7.34 7.29 -14.80
CA GLY A 323 -6.87 8.66 -14.51
C GLY A 323 -5.36 8.78 -14.23
N ALA A 324 -4.95 9.83 -13.51
CA ALA A 324 -3.56 10.08 -13.17
C ALA A 324 -2.99 9.01 -12.23
N GLY A 325 -1.69 8.74 -12.33
CA GLY A 325 -0.97 7.79 -11.48
C GLY A 325 0.54 7.89 -11.67
N ALA A 326 1.28 7.19 -10.83
CA ALA A 326 2.74 7.18 -10.90
C ALA A 326 3.24 6.65 -12.25
N ARG A 327 4.42 7.07 -12.67
CA ARG A 327 5.03 6.79 -13.98
C ARG A 327 6.53 6.70 -13.91
N VAL A 328 7.15 6.14 -14.93
CA VAL A 328 8.58 6.32 -15.17
C VAL A 328 8.82 7.78 -15.52
N GLU A 329 9.73 8.43 -14.82
CA GLU A 329 10.07 9.83 -15.01
C GLU A 329 11.07 10.00 -16.15
N GLY A 330 11.03 11.17 -16.83
CA GLY A 330 12.10 11.59 -17.70
C GLY A 330 13.41 11.82 -16.93
N THR A 331 14.53 11.90 -17.64
CA THR A 331 15.86 12.01 -17.05
C THR A 331 16.12 13.29 -16.25
N TYR A 332 15.29 14.32 -16.44
CA TYR A 332 15.52 15.64 -15.82
C TYR A 332 14.22 16.29 -15.38
N ASP A 333 14.20 16.83 -14.16
CA ASP A 333 13.28 17.89 -13.78
C ASP A 333 13.98 19.26 -13.92
N GLU A 334 13.22 20.36 -13.76
CA GLU A 334 13.74 21.72 -13.87
C GLU A 334 14.92 22.01 -12.92
N ARG A 335 14.96 21.33 -11.76
CA ARG A 335 16.01 21.45 -10.73
C ARG A 335 17.11 20.40 -10.88
N ALA A 336 17.12 19.63 -11.97
CA ALA A 336 18.05 18.52 -12.20
C ALA A 336 18.10 17.49 -11.06
N LEU A 337 16.98 17.30 -10.34
CA LEU A 337 16.88 16.31 -9.28
C LEU A 337 16.72 14.90 -9.86
N PRO A 338 17.31 13.88 -9.24
CA PRO A 338 17.24 12.52 -9.74
C PRO A 338 15.80 11.98 -9.74
N PRO A 339 15.44 11.06 -10.65
CA PRO A 339 14.14 10.44 -10.69
C PRO A 339 13.93 9.51 -9.49
N LEU A 340 12.70 9.41 -8.99
CA LEU A 340 12.32 8.40 -8.00
C LEU A 340 12.00 7.07 -8.67
N VAL A 341 11.31 7.11 -9.81
CA VAL A 341 10.96 5.97 -10.65
C VAL A 341 11.71 6.12 -11.98
N ALA A 342 12.95 5.64 -12.02
CA ALA A 342 13.83 5.80 -13.18
C ALA A 342 13.50 4.82 -14.33
N GLU A 343 12.96 3.65 -14.00
CA GLU A 343 12.61 2.57 -14.93
C GLU A 343 11.37 1.81 -14.44
N GLN A 344 10.86 0.90 -15.25
CA GLN A 344 9.74 0.05 -14.80
C GLN A 344 10.16 -0.81 -13.60
N PRO A 345 9.28 -0.97 -12.58
CA PRO A 345 9.63 -1.71 -11.36
C PRO A 345 10.10 -3.15 -11.62
N SER A 346 9.55 -3.80 -12.65
CA SER A 346 9.99 -5.13 -13.09
C SER A 346 11.43 -5.16 -13.54
N ASP A 347 11.90 -4.09 -14.19
CA ASP A 347 13.27 -3.99 -14.67
C ASP A 347 14.21 -3.61 -13.53
N SER A 348 13.78 -2.69 -12.66
CA SER A 348 14.49 -2.38 -11.41
C SER A 348 14.74 -3.63 -10.57
N MET A 349 13.74 -4.50 -10.43
CA MET A 349 13.88 -5.75 -9.66
C MET A 349 14.80 -6.76 -10.32
N LYS A 350 14.88 -6.82 -11.66
CA LYS A 350 15.82 -7.68 -12.39
C LYS A 350 17.26 -7.16 -12.30
N ASN A 351 17.42 -5.84 -12.44
CA ASN A 351 18.74 -5.19 -12.46
C ASN A 351 19.37 -5.11 -11.07
N GLN A 352 18.54 -5.16 -10.02
CA GLN A 352 18.98 -5.09 -8.64
C GLN A 352 19.32 -6.49 -8.13
N GLN A 353 20.58 -6.86 -8.18
CA GLN A 353 21.04 -8.17 -7.73
C GLN A 353 20.90 -8.40 -6.21
N GLN A 354 20.73 -7.33 -5.41
CA GLN A 354 20.58 -7.45 -3.95
C GLN A 354 19.63 -6.37 -3.43
N GLN A 355 18.48 -6.77 -2.89
CA GLN A 355 17.64 -5.92 -2.08
C GLN A 355 18.18 -5.94 -0.64
N GLU A 356 18.51 -4.77 -0.10
CA GLU A 356 19.05 -4.65 1.26
C GLU A 356 17.97 -4.40 2.30
N VAL A 357 16.75 -4.08 1.87
CA VAL A 357 15.63 -3.68 2.73
C VAL A 357 14.67 -4.86 2.91
N PRO A 358 14.38 -5.30 4.14
CA PRO A 358 13.38 -6.34 4.40
C PRO A 358 11.99 -5.96 3.88
N LEU A 359 11.26 -6.96 3.38
CA LEU A 359 9.90 -6.81 2.86
C LEU A 359 8.91 -7.72 3.60
N LEU A 360 7.81 -7.14 4.08
CA LEU A 360 6.59 -7.85 4.43
C LEU A 360 5.51 -7.45 3.42
N THR A 361 4.96 -8.39 2.69
CA THR A 361 3.84 -8.12 1.77
C THR A 361 2.76 -9.18 1.92
N GLY A 362 1.56 -8.87 1.52
CA GLY A 362 0.45 -9.81 1.56
C GLY A 362 -0.83 -9.25 0.99
N VAL A 363 -1.87 -10.06 1.06
CA VAL A 363 -3.17 -9.83 0.43
C VAL A 363 -4.29 -10.29 1.36
N THR A 364 -5.51 -9.82 1.09
CA THR A 364 -6.73 -10.41 1.64
C THR A 364 -7.18 -11.59 0.76
N SER A 365 -7.93 -12.56 1.33
CA SER A 365 -8.30 -13.77 0.59
C SER A 365 -9.33 -13.54 -0.52
N ALA A 366 -10.06 -12.42 -0.51
CA ALA A 366 -11.13 -12.12 -1.45
C ALA A 366 -11.08 -10.67 -1.99
N GLU A 367 -9.91 -10.21 -2.41
CA GLU A 367 -9.57 -8.82 -2.77
C GLU A 367 -10.62 -8.07 -3.61
N THR A 368 -11.18 -8.71 -4.64
CA THR A 368 -12.07 -8.05 -5.60
C THR A 368 -13.56 -8.34 -5.35
N SER A 369 -13.88 -9.12 -4.31
CA SER A 369 -15.24 -9.59 -4.06
C SER A 369 -16.25 -8.45 -3.95
N ARG A 370 -15.95 -7.36 -3.24
CA ARG A 370 -16.88 -6.22 -3.11
C ARG A 370 -17.16 -5.51 -4.43
N ALA A 371 -16.16 -5.36 -5.29
CA ALA A 371 -16.36 -4.78 -6.60
C ALA A 371 -17.27 -5.67 -7.47
N VAL A 372 -16.98 -6.99 -7.50
CA VAL A 372 -17.67 -7.96 -8.34
C VAL A 372 -19.11 -8.19 -7.90
N PHE A 373 -19.34 -8.40 -6.60
CA PHE A 373 -20.69 -8.63 -6.05
C PHE A 373 -21.44 -7.34 -5.71
N GLY A 374 -20.76 -6.18 -5.69
CA GLY A 374 -21.33 -4.86 -5.44
C GLY A 374 -21.52 -4.06 -6.72
N LYS A 375 -20.71 -2.99 -6.88
CA LYS A 375 -20.83 -1.99 -7.96
C LYS A 375 -20.97 -2.60 -9.37
N TYR A 376 -20.26 -3.69 -9.68
CA TYR A 376 -20.23 -4.28 -11.02
C TYR A 376 -21.10 -5.51 -11.18
N SER A 377 -21.80 -5.96 -10.13
CA SER A 377 -22.58 -7.21 -10.13
C SER A 377 -23.57 -7.28 -11.30
N LYS A 378 -24.37 -6.23 -11.50
CA LYS A 378 -25.34 -6.21 -12.60
C LYS A 378 -24.68 -6.29 -13.98
N PHE A 379 -23.64 -5.45 -14.22
CA PHE A 379 -22.89 -5.46 -15.47
C PHE A 379 -22.31 -6.84 -15.79
N LEU A 380 -21.66 -7.46 -14.80
CA LEU A 380 -21.03 -8.78 -14.95
C LEU A 380 -22.06 -9.88 -15.18
N THR A 381 -23.16 -9.87 -14.45
CA THR A 381 -24.26 -10.85 -14.64
C THR A 381 -24.88 -10.72 -16.03
N ASP A 382 -25.14 -9.49 -16.49
CA ASP A 382 -25.68 -9.25 -17.84
C ASP A 382 -24.69 -9.74 -18.93
N LYS A 383 -23.37 -9.58 -18.72
CA LYS A 383 -22.34 -10.09 -19.63
C LYS A 383 -22.26 -11.60 -19.64
N LEU A 384 -22.27 -12.24 -18.49
CA LEU A 384 -22.28 -13.70 -18.36
C LEU A 384 -23.50 -14.34 -19.03
N ALA A 385 -24.66 -13.68 -18.99
CA ALA A 385 -25.89 -14.15 -19.61
C ALA A 385 -25.93 -13.96 -21.13
N SER A 386 -25.22 -12.94 -21.67
CA SER A 386 -25.35 -12.52 -23.08
C SER A 386 -24.14 -12.85 -23.95
N VAL A 387 -22.95 -13.07 -23.38
CA VAL A 387 -21.71 -13.32 -24.10
C VAL A 387 -21.09 -14.63 -23.69
N LYS A 388 -21.21 -15.65 -24.53
CA LYS A 388 -20.78 -17.02 -24.23
C LYS A 388 -19.29 -17.13 -23.83
N ASP A 389 -18.45 -16.40 -24.54
CA ASP A 389 -16.98 -16.46 -24.34
C ASP A 389 -16.45 -15.24 -23.56
N PHE A 390 -17.31 -14.56 -22.78
CA PHE A 390 -16.96 -13.35 -22.03
C PHE A 390 -15.75 -13.58 -21.10
N ILE A 391 -15.74 -14.70 -20.36
CA ILE A 391 -14.62 -15.02 -19.45
C ILE A 391 -13.33 -15.18 -20.24
N LYS A 392 -13.36 -15.94 -21.33
CA LYS A 392 -12.17 -16.30 -22.09
C LYS A 392 -11.60 -15.13 -22.90
N GLU A 393 -12.44 -14.49 -23.68
CA GLU A 393 -11.98 -13.51 -24.68
C GLU A 393 -11.89 -12.10 -24.11
N ASP A 394 -12.96 -11.64 -23.44
CA ASP A 394 -13.01 -10.26 -22.96
C ASP A 394 -12.30 -10.08 -21.64
N LEU A 395 -12.64 -10.91 -20.63
CA LEU A 395 -12.13 -10.73 -19.28
C LEU A 395 -10.67 -11.19 -19.17
N MET A 396 -10.39 -12.42 -19.54
CA MET A 396 -9.03 -12.99 -19.39
C MET A 396 -8.04 -12.37 -20.36
N GLY A 397 -8.44 -12.08 -21.59
CA GLY A 397 -7.61 -11.33 -22.54
C GLY A 397 -7.29 -9.93 -22.01
N GLY A 398 -8.26 -9.24 -21.44
CA GLY A 398 -8.09 -7.94 -20.80
C GLY A 398 -7.18 -8.00 -19.57
N LEU A 399 -7.35 -8.99 -18.68
CA LEU A 399 -6.49 -9.19 -17.50
C LEU A 399 -5.05 -9.51 -17.89
N GLN A 400 -4.83 -10.39 -18.87
CA GLN A 400 -3.49 -10.69 -19.39
C GLN A 400 -2.82 -9.44 -19.95
N GLY A 401 -3.57 -8.60 -20.69
CA GLY A 401 -3.08 -7.31 -21.17
C GLY A 401 -2.70 -6.36 -20.05
N VAL A 402 -3.49 -6.31 -18.98
CA VAL A 402 -3.20 -5.50 -17.78
C VAL A 402 -1.93 -5.98 -17.08
N VAL A 403 -1.79 -7.28 -16.85
CA VAL A 403 -0.63 -7.88 -16.17
C VAL A 403 0.64 -7.78 -17.04
N SER A 404 0.54 -8.02 -18.35
CA SER A 404 1.67 -7.96 -19.28
C SER A 404 2.24 -6.55 -19.43
N ALA A 405 1.39 -5.53 -19.37
CA ALA A 405 1.81 -4.12 -19.46
C ALA A 405 2.67 -3.67 -18.27
N VAL A 406 2.67 -4.41 -17.16
CA VAL A 406 3.38 -4.06 -15.93
C VAL A 406 4.61 -4.94 -15.69
N GLY A 407 4.68 -6.13 -16.28
CA GLY A 407 5.65 -7.12 -15.85
C GLY A 407 6.38 -7.89 -16.93
N GLY A 408 7.54 -7.43 -17.37
CA GLY A 408 8.52 -8.28 -18.07
C GLY A 408 9.16 -9.39 -17.19
N LEU A 409 8.58 -9.74 -16.04
CA LEU A 409 9.04 -10.81 -15.14
C LEU A 409 8.50 -12.19 -15.53
N VAL A 410 7.46 -12.25 -16.37
CA VAL A 410 6.94 -13.52 -16.89
C VAL A 410 7.76 -13.90 -18.11
N PRO A 411 8.53 -14.99 -18.09
CA PRO A 411 9.25 -15.43 -19.27
C PRO A 411 8.25 -15.80 -20.36
N ALA A 412 8.37 -15.18 -21.53
CA ALA A 412 7.70 -15.63 -22.75
C ALA A 412 8.30 -16.96 -23.19
N ARG A 413 7.98 -18.07 -22.50
CA ARG A 413 8.33 -19.42 -22.98
C ARG A 413 7.19 -19.93 -23.84
N ALA A 414 7.42 -19.93 -25.13
CA ALA A 414 6.63 -20.70 -26.07
C ALA A 414 6.79 -22.19 -25.76
N GLY A 415 5.73 -22.87 -25.34
CA GLY A 415 5.71 -24.31 -25.25
C GLY A 415 4.77 -24.84 -24.16
N ALA A 416 3.65 -25.42 -24.58
CA ALA A 416 2.83 -26.42 -23.86
C ALA A 416 2.30 -26.08 -22.44
N ALA A 417 2.10 -24.81 -22.09
CA ALA A 417 1.30 -24.46 -20.94
C ALA A 417 -0.18 -24.36 -21.36
N LEU A 418 -1.07 -24.81 -20.50
CA LEU A 418 -2.50 -24.60 -20.68
C LEU A 418 -2.77 -23.11 -20.80
N PRO A 419 -3.53 -22.64 -21.78
CA PRO A 419 -3.89 -21.25 -21.87
C PRO A 419 -4.68 -20.86 -20.62
N LEU A 420 -4.22 -19.83 -19.93
CA LEU A 420 -4.86 -19.29 -18.74
C LEU A 420 -6.37 -18.99 -18.95
N PRO A 421 -6.78 -18.42 -20.13
CA PRO A 421 -8.19 -18.22 -20.43
C PRO A 421 -9.01 -19.52 -20.42
N ASP A 422 -8.48 -20.62 -20.89
CA ASP A 422 -9.20 -21.90 -20.94
C ASP A 422 -9.42 -22.50 -19.55
N TYR A 423 -8.49 -22.28 -18.61
CA TYR A 423 -8.68 -22.70 -17.21
C TYR A 423 -9.87 -21.98 -16.56
N TYR A 424 -9.93 -20.66 -16.66
CA TYR A 424 -11.03 -19.88 -16.05
C TYR A 424 -12.35 -20.07 -16.80
N GLN A 425 -12.33 -20.28 -18.13
CA GLN A 425 -13.52 -20.62 -18.89
C GLN A 425 -14.08 -21.98 -18.43
N ALA A 426 -13.23 -22.98 -18.21
CA ALA A 426 -13.66 -24.28 -17.74
C ALA A 426 -14.24 -24.23 -16.31
N LEU A 427 -13.69 -23.36 -15.43
CA LEU A 427 -14.29 -23.09 -14.12
C LEU A 427 -15.69 -22.48 -14.28
N PHE A 428 -15.87 -21.54 -15.18
CA PHE A 428 -17.16 -20.92 -15.46
C PHE A 428 -18.16 -21.93 -16.06
N ASP A 429 -17.75 -22.74 -17.03
CA ASP A 429 -18.60 -23.76 -17.66
C ASP A 429 -19.10 -24.82 -16.67
N ASN A 430 -18.37 -25.02 -15.57
CA ASN A 430 -18.78 -25.88 -14.46
C ASN A 430 -19.58 -25.15 -13.37
N SER A 431 -19.82 -23.83 -13.52
CA SER A 431 -20.61 -23.05 -12.56
C SER A 431 -22.11 -23.39 -12.69
N LEU A 432 -22.77 -23.54 -11.54
CA LEU A 432 -24.18 -23.93 -11.51
C LEU A 432 -25.15 -22.76 -11.71
N ASN A 433 -24.69 -21.54 -11.44
CA ASN A 433 -25.50 -20.32 -11.48
C ASN A 433 -24.65 -19.04 -11.60
N ALA A 434 -25.33 -17.89 -11.71
CA ALA A 434 -24.66 -16.58 -11.84
C ALA A 434 -23.77 -16.23 -10.64
N VAL A 435 -24.08 -16.68 -9.43
CA VAL A 435 -23.27 -16.44 -8.23
C VAL A 435 -21.92 -17.16 -8.35
N ASP A 436 -21.94 -18.40 -8.83
CA ASP A 436 -20.71 -19.17 -9.07
C ASP A 436 -19.87 -18.47 -10.16
N GLY A 437 -20.49 -17.97 -11.22
CA GLY A 437 -19.81 -17.20 -12.27
C GLY A 437 -19.16 -15.91 -11.74
N LEU A 438 -19.85 -15.16 -10.90
CA LEU A 438 -19.28 -13.98 -10.23
C LEU A 438 -18.12 -14.38 -9.29
N SER A 439 -18.22 -15.52 -8.60
CA SER A 439 -17.14 -16.03 -7.76
C SER A 439 -15.88 -16.32 -8.57
N GLN A 440 -16.01 -16.91 -9.76
CA GLN A 440 -14.88 -17.16 -10.67
C GLN A 440 -14.25 -15.84 -11.18
N ILE A 441 -15.09 -14.84 -11.47
CA ILE A 441 -14.60 -13.51 -11.85
C ILE A 441 -13.83 -12.87 -10.69
N ALA A 442 -14.35 -12.96 -9.46
CA ALA A 442 -13.67 -12.44 -8.28
C ALA A 442 -12.31 -13.13 -8.04
N GLU A 443 -12.25 -14.45 -8.21
CA GLU A 443 -11.02 -15.22 -8.12
C GLU A 443 -10.01 -14.81 -9.20
N ALA A 444 -10.40 -14.79 -10.47
CA ALA A 444 -9.52 -14.44 -11.59
C ALA A 444 -8.97 -13.01 -11.46
N THR A 445 -9.82 -12.05 -11.11
CA THR A 445 -9.41 -10.65 -10.93
C THR A 445 -8.55 -10.47 -9.68
N GLY A 446 -8.86 -11.16 -8.58
CA GLY A 446 -8.06 -11.18 -7.35
C GLY A 446 -6.66 -11.74 -7.59
N ASP A 447 -6.57 -12.85 -8.32
CA ASP A 447 -5.28 -13.45 -8.69
C ASP A 447 -4.45 -12.52 -9.58
N ALA A 448 -5.03 -11.99 -10.65
CA ALA A 448 -4.31 -11.15 -11.61
C ALA A 448 -3.80 -9.83 -11.00
N LEU A 449 -4.62 -9.19 -10.17
CA LEU A 449 -4.38 -7.82 -9.74
C LEU A 449 -3.67 -7.72 -8.40
N PHE A 450 -3.76 -8.75 -7.54
CA PHE A 450 -3.23 -8.71 -6.18
C PHE A 450 -2.35 -9.91 -5.84
N ASN A 451 -2.88 -11.14 -5.94
CA ASN A 451 -2.16 -12.34 -5.49
C ASN A 451 -0.87 -12.56 -6.30
N PHE A 452 -0.96 -12.53 -7.63
CA PHE A 452 0.19 -12.74 -8.49
C PHE A 452 1.24 -11.63 -8.39
N PRO A 453 0.89 -10.33 -8.40
CA PRO A 453 1.85 -9.25 -8.13
C PRO A 453 2.55 -9.36 -6.77
N ALA A 454 1.83 -9.70 -5.69
CA ALA A 454 2.43 -9.89 -4.37
C ALA A 454 3.39 -11.06 -4.35
N TYR A 455 2.98 -12.20 -4.92
CA TYR A 455 3.81 -13.39 -5.07
C TYR A 455 5.08 -13.13 -5.90
N GLN A 456 4.95 -12.44 -7.04
CA GLN A 456 6.10 -12.08 -7.88
C GLN A 456 7.04 -11.10 -7.17
N THR A 457 6.48 -10.15 -6.41
CA THR A 457 7.28 -9.18 -5.66
C THR A 457 8.11 -9.88 -4.59
N VAL A 458 7.51 -10.72 -3.75
CA VAL A 458 8.25 -11.42 -2.69
C VAL A 458 9.30 -12.36 -3.28
N LYS A 459 8.99 -13.02 -4.39
CA LYS A 459 9.91 -13.91 -5.09
C LYS A 459 11.10 -13.18 -5.70
N ALA A 460 10.86 -12.04 -6.36
CA ALA A 460 11.91 -11.20 -6.91
C ALA A 460 12.78 -10.58 -5.81
N TRP A 461 12.15 -10.15 -4.72
CA TRP A 461 12.84 -9.57 -3.56
C TRP A 461 13.76 -10.57 -2.86
N SER A 462 13.29 -11.81 -2.69
CA SER A 462 14.08 -12.89 -2.07
C SER A 462 15.20 -13.41 -2.96
N ALA A 463 15.16 -13.18 -4.28
CA ALA A 463 16.13 -13.73 -5.21
C ALA A 463 17.56 -13.22 -5.01
N GLY A 464 17.72 -12.01 -4.47
CA GLY A 464 19.02 -11.39 -4.17
C GLY A 464 19.70 -11.89 -2.89
N GLY A 465 18.96 -12.51 -1.97
CA GLY A 465 19.47 -13.13 -0.74
C GLY A 465 20.02 -12.19 0.33
N ALA A 466 19.99 -10.87 0.12
CA ALA A 466 20.56 -9.90 1.06
C ALA A 466 19.57 -9.47 2.16
N ALA A 467 18.28 -9.42 1.86
CA ALA A 467 17.24 -9.06 2.81
C ALA A 467 16.13 -10.11 2.88
N SER A 468 15.59 -10.31 4.08
CA SER A 468 14.47 -11.21 4.31
C SER A 468 13.18 -10.67 3.69
N SER A 469 12.39 -11.53 3.05
CA SER A 469 11.07 -11.19 2.55
C SER A 469 10.02 -12.16 3.08
N TYR A 470 8.82 -11.65 3.34
CA TYR A 470 7.72 -12.38 3.96
C TYR A 470 6.43 -12.13 3.18
N LEU A 471 5.65 -13.21 3.01
CA LEU A 471 4.31 -13.15 2.42
C LEU A 471 3.27 -13.49 3.46
N TYR A 472 2.15 -12.76 3.51
CA TYR A 472 1.00 -13.14 4.33
C TYR A 472 -0.29 -13.25 3.50
N SER A 473 -1.26 -14.01 4.01
CA SER A 473 -2.64 -14.05 3.56
C SER A 473 -3.55 -13.71 4.74
N PHE A 474 -4.32 -12.63 4.62
CA PHE A 474 -5.32 -12.25 5.61
C PHE A 474 -6.66 -12.90 5.24
N GLU A 475 -7.13 -13.85 6.06
CA GLU A 475 -8.26 -14.72 5.73
C GLU A 475 -9.45 -14.57 6.69
N TYR A 476 -9.32 -13.76 7.71
CA TYR A 476 -10.36 -13.56 8.70
C TYR A 476 -11.41 -12.55 8.24
N ALA A 477 -12.68 -12.97 8.20
CA ALA A 477 -13.83 -12.12 7.94
C ALA A 477 -14.67 -11.99 9.23
N GLY A 478 -14.45 -10.91 9.96
CA GLY A 478 -15.14 -10.61 11.21
C GLY A 478 -16.01 -9.37 11.14
N ASN A 479 -16.45 -8.88 12.31
CA ASN A 479 -17.33 -7.70 12.41
C ASN A 479 -16.63 -6.36 12.15
N LEU A 480 -15.29 -6.32 12.23
CA LEU A 480 -14.50 -5.11 11.99
C LEU A 480 -14.18 -4.87 10.50
N THR A 481 -14.70 -5.69 9.57
CA THR A 481 -14.48 -5.54 8.13
C THR A 481 -15.11 -4.25 7.59
N LYS A 482 -14.38 -3.13 7.71
CA LYS A 482 -14.83 -1.78 7.30
C LYS A 482 -13.90 -1.14 6.28
N GLY A 483 -13.39 -1.92 5.31
CA GLY A 483 -12.50 -1.40 4.26
C GLY A 483 -13.03 -0.17 3.55
N ALA A 484 -14.35 -0.11 3.31
CA ALA A 484 -15.03 1.03 2.72
C ALA A 484 -14.84 2.35 3.51
N HIS A 485 -14.65 2.26 4.83
CA HIS A 485 -14.41 3.43 5.65
C HIS A 485 -13.02 4.05 5.39
N PHE A 486 -12.00 3.20 5.26
CA PHE A 486 -10.62 3.63 5.01
C PHE A 486 -10.35 3.99 3.55
N LEU A 487 -11.11 3.39 2.62
CA LEU A 487 -10.97 3.53 1.18
C LEU A 487 -12.31 3.93 0.53
N PRO A 488 -12.94 5.02 0.98
CA PRO A 488 -14.24 5.41 0.47
C PRO A 488 -14.16 5.76 -1.01
N GLY A 489 -15.16 5.35 -1.79
CA GLY A 489 -15.22 5.56 -3.25
C GLY A 489 -14.27 4.67 -4.07
N VAL A 490 -13.49 3.79 -3.43
CA VAL A 490 -12.70 2.76 -4.11
C VAL A 490 -13.58 1.53 -4.35
N PRO A 491 -13.87 1.13 -5.61
CA PRO A 491 -14.81 0.04 -5.90
C PRO A 491 -14.47 -1.31 -5.26
N LEU A 492 -13.19 -1.54 -4.98
CA LEU A 492 -12.71 -2.77 -4.34
C LEU A 492 -13.09 -2.86 -2.86
N ALA A 493 -13.28 -1.71 -2.21
CA ALA A 493 -13.58 -1.61 -0.78
C ALA A 493 -15.03 -1.16 -0.51
N ASP A 494 -15.69 -0.52 -1.49
CA ASP A 494 -17.01 0.10 -1.34
C ASP A 494 -18.03 -0.52 -2.30
N ASN A 495 -19.18 -0.92 -1.77
CA ASN A 495 -20.29 -1.51 -2.53
C ASN A 495 -21.09 -0.46 -3.36
N GLY A 496 -20.80 0.83 -3.22
CA GLY A 496 -21.51 1.91 -3.93
C GLY A 496 -22.86 2.34 -3.33
N ASN A 497 -23.36 1.69 -2.29
CA ASN A 497 -24.64 2.00 -1.62
C ASN A 497 -24.44 2.26 -0.13
N ALA A 498 -23.74 3.34 0.21
CA ALA A 498 -23.49 3.71 1.62
C ALA A 498 -24.78 4.05 2.41
N THR A 499 -25.91 4.32 1.74
CA THR A 499 -27.19 4.63 2.37
C THR A 499 -28.03 3.39 2.70
N GLU A 500 -27.77 2.23 2.09
CA GLU A 500 -28.51 0.98 2.36
C GLU A 500 -27.77 0.02 3.31
N ALA A 501 -26.47 0.23 3.53
CA ALA A 501 -25.65 -0.64 4.37
C ALA A 501 -25.98 -0.57 5.88
N ALA A 502 -26.72 0.46 6.31
CA ALA A 502 -27.16 0.59 7.70
C ALA A 502 -28.42 -0.23 8.04
N GLY A 503 -29.04 -0.91 7.07
CA GLY A 503 -30.34 -1.59 7.27
C GLY A 503 -30.51 -2.96 6.63
N SER A 504 -29.55 -3.49 5.88
CA SER A 504 -29.74 -4.77 5.20
C SER A 504 -28.83 -5.88 5.71
N GLU A 505 -29.32 -6.66 6.66
CA GLU A 505 -28.86 -8.02 6.97
C GLU A 505 -28.90 -8.97 5.75
N ARG A 506 -29.30 -8.47 4.58
CA ARG A 506 -29.43 -9.28 3.34
C ARG A 506 -28.17 -9.32 2.46
N ALA A 507 -27.19 -8.42 2.66
CA ALA A 507 -25.92 -8.44 1.92
C ALA A 507 -24.97 -9.58 2.34
N GLY A 508 -25.28 -10.30 3.44
CA GLY A 508 -24.45 -11.37 4.00
C GLY A 508 -24.65 -12.75 3.40
N ARG A 509 -25.40 -12.94 2.29
CA ARG A 509 -25.78 -14.29 1.84
C ARG A 509 -25.33 -14.72 0.44
N ALA A 510 -24.57 -13.94 -0.32
CA ALA A 510 -24.31 -14.31 -1.71
C ALA A 510 -22.88 -14.01 -2.24
N GLY A 511 -21.90 -13.71 -1.40
CA GLY A 511 -20.52 -13.48 -1.83
C GLY A 511 -19.55 -14.55 -1.28
N PRO A 512 -18.37 -14.72 -1.88
CA PRO A 512 -17.34 -15.59 -1.32
C PRO A 512 -17.01 -15.15 0.11
N SER A 513 -16.92 -16.14 0.99
CA SER A 513 -16.64 -15.95 2.41
C SER A 513 -15.18 -15.54 2.62
N GLY A 514 -14.86 -14.26 2.60
CA GLY A 514 -13.50 -13.78 2.86
C GLY A 514 -13.41 -12.27 2.94
N PRO A 515 -12.37 -11.72 3.59
CA PRO A 515 -12.12 -10.29 3.65
C PRO A 515 -11.76 -9.74 2.26
N ALA A 516 -12.39 -8.61 1.90
CA ALA A 516 -12.14 -7.89 0.66
C ALA A 516 -10.99 -6.87 0.83
N HIS A 517 -10.63 -6.19 -0.26
CA HIS A 517 -9.59 -5.17 -0.29
C HIS A 517 -9.77 -4.09 0.78
N GLY A 518 -8.78 -3.94 1.66
CA GLY A 518 -8.78 -2.96 2.73
C GLY A 518 -9.51 -3.38 4.01
N ASP A 519 -10.11 -4.57 4.08
CA ASP A 519 -10.78 -5.04 5.30
C ASP A 519 -9.80 -5.27 6.45
N GLU A 520 -8.56 -5.60 6.14
CA GLU A 520 -7.48 -5.76 7.11
C GLU A 520 -7.13 -4.46 7.85
N LEU A 521 -7.46 -3.29 7.28
CA LEU A 521 -7.14 -1.99 7.87
C LEU A 521 -7.84 -1.75 9.21
N ALA A 522 -9.07 -2.25 9.38
CA ALA A 522 -9.80 -2.13 10.63
C ALA A 522 -9.18 -2.98 11.78
N TYR A 523 -8.27 -3.89 11.44
CA TYR A 523 -7.48 -4.66 12.40
C TYR A 523 -6.11 -4.03 12.69
N LEU A 524 -5.74 -2.94 12.01
CA LEU A 524 -4.52 -2.16 12.27
C LEU A 524 -4.84 -0.80 12.88
N PHE A 525 -5.93 -0.18 12.44
CA PHE A 525 -6.30 1.18 12.79
C PHE A 525 -7.71 1.22 13.36
N GLU A 526 -7.94 2.09 14.34
CA GLU A 526 -9.29 2.45 14.73
C GLU A 526 -9.94 3.24 13.58
N PRO A 527 -11.13 2.85 13.11
CA PRO A 527 -11.85 3.66 12.13
C PRO A 527 -12.36 4.94 12.81
N LEU A 528 -11.88 6.08 12.31
CA LEU A 528 -12.23 7.40 12.83
C LEU A 528 -13.20 8.11 11.86
N ASP A 529 -14.15 8.86 12.38
CA ASP A 529 -15.00 9.74 11.57
C ASP A 529 -14.20 10.94 11.01
N ALA A 530 -14.85 11.80 10.24
CA ALA A 530 -14.23 13.01 9.69
C ALA A 530 -13.74 14.00 10.77
N ARG A 531 -14.18 13.85 12.02
CA ARG A 531 -13.75 14.64 13.17
C ARG A 531 -12.64 13.96 13.98
N GLY A 532 -12.21 12.77 13.57
CA GLY A 532 -11.22 11.96 14.29
C GLY A 532 -11.80 11.20 15.49
N GLN A 533 -13.14 11.06 15.58
CA GLN A 533 -13.78 10.29 16.64
C GLN A 533 -13.88 8.81 16.23
N PRO A 534 -13.63 7.87 17.16
CA PRO A 534 -13.85 6.46 16.91
C PRO A 534 -15.29 6.19 16.50
N LEU A 535 -15.48 5.47 15.41
CA LEU A 535 -16.82 5.10 14.91
C LEU A 535 -17.55 4.10 15.83
N GLY A 536 -16.86 3.56 16.80
CA GLY A 536 -17.40 2.57 17.71
C GLY A 536 -17.77 1.25 17.00
N GLY A 537 -18.21 0.30 17.74
CA GLY A 537 -18.67 -1.01 17.29
C GLY A 537 -18.33 -2.07 18.32
N GLU A 538 -19.16 -3.11 18.42
CA GLU A 538 -18.83 -4.25 19.26
C GLU A 538 -17.64 -5.01 18.65
N VAL A 539 -16.59 -5.15 19.44
CA VAL A 539 -15.41 -5.92 19.10
C VAL A 539 -15.57 -7.29 19.74
N SER A 540 -15.79 -8.33 18.94
CA SER A 540 -15.84 -9.69 19.45
C SER A 540 -14.47 -10.13 20.01
N ALA A 541 -14.46 -11.15 20.85
CA ALA A 541 -13.21 -11.72 21.36
C ALA A 541 -12.32 -12.27 20.23
N ALA A 542 -12.90 -12.76 19.14
CA ALA A 542 -12.19 -13.21 17.95
C ALA A 542 -11.59 -12.02 17.20
N ASP A 543 -12.37 -10.95 16.93
CA ASP A 543 -11.85 -9.72 16.32
C ASP A 543 -10.70 -9.13 17.11
N ALA A 544 -10.80 -9.08 18.45
CA ALA A 544 -9.75 -8.59 19.32
C ALA A 544 -8.46 -9.40 19.22
N ARG A 545 -8.56 -10.74 19.14
CA ARG A 545 -7.39 -11.61 18.93
C ARG A 545 -6.75 -11.39 17.57
N VAL A 546 -7.54 -11.35 16.49
CA VAL A 546 -7.03 -11.11 15.14
C VAL A 546 -6.33 -9.74 15.05
N ARG A 547 -6.93 -8.71 15.67
CA ARG A 547 -6.33 -7.39 15.77
C ARG A 547 -4.97 -7.44 16.51
N ASP A 548 -4.92 -8.07 17.68
CA ASP A 548 -3.68 -8.20 18.45
C ASP A 548 -2.59 -8.94 17.67
N ASN A 549 -2.97 -10.00 16.96
CA ASN A 549 -2.10 -10.79 16.11
C ASN A 549 -1.56 -9.97 14.93
N PHE A 550 -2.42 -9.23 14.22
CA PHE A 550 -2.00 -8.50 13.03
C PHE A 550 -1.20 -7.25 13.38
N VAL A 551 -1.63 -6.47 14.36
CA VAL A 551 -0.84 -5.35 14.91
C VAL A 551 0.50 -5.87 15.44
N GLY A 552 0.48 -7.00 16.18
CA GLY A 552 1.68 -7.65 16.69
C GLY A 552 2.65 -8.09 15.59
N LEU A 553 2.16 -8.56 14.44
CA LEU A 553 2.98 -8.89 13.27
C LEU A 553 3.71 -7.66 12.72
N ILE A 554 2.98 -6.56 12.49
CA ILE A 554 3.56 -5.30 11.98
C ILE A 554 4.56 -4.71 12.98
N ALA A 555 4.21 -4.65 14.27
CA ALA A 555 5.10 -4.13 15.31
C ALA A 555 6.39 -4.97 15.41
N LYS A 556 6.28 -6.30 15.46
CA LYS A 556 7.44 -7.20 15.48
C LYS A 556 8.33 -7.03 14.25
N PHE A 557 7.74 -6.84 13.06
CA PHE A 557 8.51 -6.56 11.86
C PHE A 557 9.33 -5.26 12.01
N ALA A 558 8.73 -4.20 12.58
CA ALA A 558 9.42 -2.94 12.84
C ALA A 558 10.50 -3.07 13.95
N HIS A 559 10.21 -3.80 15.03
CA HIS A 559 11.17 -4.04 16.12
C HIS A 559 12.38 -4.87 15.69
N ASN A 560 12.20 -5.80 14.74
CA ASN A 560 13.29 -6.66 14.24
C ASN A 560 14.24 -5.93 13.27
N LEU A 561 13.94 -4.70 12.84
CA LEU A 561 14.85 -3.93 12.01
C LEU A 561 16.15 -3.63 12.76
N GLY A 562 17.29 -4.06 12.21
CA GLY A 562 18.60 -3.85 12.80
C GLY A 562 18.97 -4.80 13.95
N ALA A 563 18.07 -5.69 14.37
CA ALA A 563 18.39 -6.74 15.32
C ALA A 563 19.28 -7.79 14.66
N LYS A 564 20.49 -7.97 15.18
CA LYS A 564 21.29 -9.17 14.91
C LYS A 564 20.69 -10.29 15.76
N ASP A 565 19.66 -10.95 15.21
CA ASP A 565 18.92 -11.94 15.97
C ASP A 565 19.74 -13.22 16.16
N ASN A 566 20.18 -13.43 17.38
CA ASN A 566 20.71 -14.70 17.91
C ASN A 566 19.70 -15.35 18.89
N THR A 567 18.43 -14.93 18.88
CA THR A 567 17.45 -15.49 19.82
C THR A 567 16.97 -16.85 19.32
N THR A 568 17.16 -17.87 20.14
CA THR A 568 16.74 -19.27 19.92
C THR A 568 15.24 -19.50 20.05
N LYS A 569 14.43 -18.43 20.19
CA LYS A 569 12.97 -18.55 20.29
C LYS A 569 12.35 -18.65 18.90
N PRO A 570 11.43 -19.60 18.65
CA PRO A 570 10.73 -19.67 17.39
C PRO A 570 9.95 -18.37 17.17
N ASN A 571 10.33 -17.65 16.10
CA ASN A 571 9.71 -16.41 15.66
C ASN A 571 9.20 -16.62 14.22
N LEU A 572 8.04 -16.07 13.88
CA LEU A 572 7.49 -16.12 12.52
C LEU A 572 8.48 -15.57 11.47
N PHE A 573 9.33 -14.62 11.89
CA PHE A 573 10.37 -14.02 11.04
C PHE A 573 11.66 -14.85 10.92
N ASN A 574 11.75 -16.01 11.57
CA ASN A 574 12.88 -16.93 11.37
C ASN A 574 12.72 -17.79 10.09
N LEU A 575 11.54 -17.72 9.44
CA LEU A 575 11.21 -18.48 8.23
C LEU A 575 10.77 -17.53 7.12
N PRO A 576 11.70 -16.79 6.50
CA PRO A 576 11.41 -15.94 5.37
C PRO A 576 10.94 -16.78 4.16
N PHE A 577 10.32 -16.12 3.21
CA PHE A 577 9.97 -16.73 1.94
C PHE A 577 11.23 -17.27 1.25
N SER A 578 11.24 -18.55 0.92
CA SER A 578 12.34 -19.20 0.19
C SER A 578 11.82 -19.83 -1.09
N LYS A 579 12.71 -20.02 -2.06
CA LYS A 579 12.35 -20.65 -3.35
C LYS A 579 11.90 -22.12 -3.17
N GLU A 580 12.44 -22.81 -2.17
CA GLU A 580 12.16 -24.22 -1.93
C GLU A 580 10.90 -24.45 -1.11
N GLY A 581 10.58 -23.50 -0.21
CA GLY A 581 9.50 -23.67 0.76
C GLY A 581 8.26 -22.83 0.49
N GLU A 582 8.41 -21.68 -0.16
CA GLU A 582 7.34 -20.70 -0.43
C GLU A 582 6.39 -20.51 0.77
N GLN A 583 7.00 -20.35 1.95
CA GLN A 583 6.27 -20.17 3.19
C GLN A 583 5.52 -18.86 3.17
N PHE A 584 4.30 -18.87 3.70
CA PHE A 584 3.54 -17.66 3.95
C PHE A 584 2.83 -17.70 5.30
N ILE A 585 2.56 -16.52 5.85
CA ILE A 585 1.88 -16.32 7.12
C ILE A 585 0.38 -16.25 6.85
N LYS A 586 -0.37 -17.19 7.39
CA LYS A 586 -1.83 -17.20 7.32
C LYS A 586 -2.39 -16.53 8.56
N ILE A 587 -3.18 -15.46 8.37
CA ILE A 587 -3.77 -14.67 9.45
C ILE A 587 -5.27 -14.95 9.49
N ASN A 588 -5.64 -15.64 10.55
CA ASN A 588 -7.02 -15.92 10.94
C ASN A 588 -7.12 -15.70 12.45
N GLU A 589 -8.06 -16.28 13.17
CA GLU A 589 -8.08 -16.22 14.63
C GLU A 589 -6.74 -16.63 15.24
N ASP A 590 -6.09 -17.64 14.65
CA ASP A 590 -4.71 -18.01 14.92
C ASP A 590 -3.79 -17.60 13.75
N VAL A 591 -2.54 -17.26 14.06
CA VAL A 591 -1.51 -17.04 13.07
C VAL A 591 -0.75 -18.32 12.84
N THR A 592 -0.76 -18.81 11.61
CA THR A 592 -0.07 -20.05 11.23
C THR A 592 0.88 -19.82 10.07
N LEU A 593 1.87 -20.70 9.90
CA LEU A 593 2.72 -20.77 8.73
C LEU A 593 2.19 -21.88 7.80
N ASP A 594 2.00 -21.52 6.55
CA ASP A 594 1.60 -22.44 5.48
C ASP A 594 2.59 -22.36 4.32
N LYS A 595 2.42 -23.23 3.32
CA LYS A 595 3.31 -23.34 2.15
C LYS A 595 2.51 -23.37 0.86
N ASN A 596 3.21 -23.07 -0.24
CA ASN A 596 2.63 -23.17 -1.57
C ASN A 596 1.43 -22.24 -1.77
N PHE A 597 1.64 -20.94 -1.49
CA PHE A 597 0.61 -19.91 -1.67
C PHE A 597 -0.04 -20.01 -3.06
N ARG A 598 -1.35 -20.35 -3.09
CA ARG A 598 -2.15 -20.50 -4.32
C ARG A 598 -1.38 -21.20 -5.45
N PHE A 599 -0.77 -22.35 -5.15
CA PHE A 599 0.28 -23.00 -5.95
C PHE A 599 -0.08 -23.16 -7.42
N CYS A 600 -1.28 -23.65 -7.72
CA CYS A 600 -1.72 -23.91 -9.09
C CYS A 600 -2.02 -22.61 -9.84
N GLN A 601 -2.72 -21.66 -9.20
CA GLN A 601 -3.04 -20.36 -9.79
C GLN A 601 -1.76 -19.55 -10.06
N MET A 602 -0.83 -19.49 -9.10
CA MET A 602 0.46 -18.83 -9.31
C MET A 602 1.30 -19.53 -10.39
N GLY A 603 1.16 -20.84 -10.52
CA GLY A 603 1.73 -21.62 -11.64
C GLY A 603 1.15 -21.20 -12.99
N LEU A 604 -0.17 -21.06 -13.08
CA LEU A 604 -0.88 -20.65 -14.29
C LEU A 604 -0.52 -19.21 -14.70
N TRP A 605 -0.64 -18.25 -13.78
CA TRP A 605 -0.31 -16.84 -14.04
C TRP A 605 1.17 -16.63 -14.37
N GLY A 606 2.07 -17.41 -13.75
CA GLY A 606 3.51 -17.38 -14.00
C GLY A 606 3.97 -18.21 -15.18
N ASN A 607 3.07 -18.92 -15.87
CA ASN A 607 3.39 -19.88 -16.93
C ASN A 607 4.49 -20.88 -16.52
N ILE A 608 4.38 -21.41 -15.28
CA ILE A 608 5.35 -22.35 -14.70
C ILE A 608 4.89 -23.77 -15.03
N GLY A 609 5.36 -24.31 -16.17
CA GLY A 609 4.91 -25.62 -16.68
C GLY A 609 5.09 -26.78 -15.70
N GLU A 610 6.16 -26.79 -14.91
CA GLU A 610 6.43 -27.83 -13.90
C GLU A 610 5.38 -27.86 -12.78
N ARG A 611 4.82 -26.69 -12.38
CA ARG A 611 3.73 -26.64 -11.42
C ARG A 611 2.43 -27.13 -12.01
N ILE A 612 2.10 -26.64 -13.21
CA ILE A 612 0.85 -26.96 -13.90
C ILE A 612 0.76 -28.45 -14.20
N SER A 613 1.86 -29.06 -14.63
CA SER A 613 1.96 -30.50 -14.93
C SER A 613 2.20 -31.38 -13.71
N GLY A 614 2.52 -30.78 -12.55
CA GLY A 614 2.78 -31.48 -11.30
C GLY A 614 1.53 -32.17 -10.71
N ALA A 615 1.75 -33.20 -9.90
CA ALA A 615 0.67 -34.00 -9.31
C ALA A 615 -0.35 -33.16 -8.49
N LEU A 616 0.11 -32.09 -7.82
CA LEU A 616 -0.75 -31.21 -7.01
C LEU A 616 -1.79 -30.43 -7.83
N CYS A 617 -1.48 -30.09 -9.09
CA CYS A 617 -2.40 -29.33 -9.93
C CYS A 617 -3.08 -30.18 -11.00
N LYS A 618 -2.57 -31.38 -11.23
CA LYS A 618 -3.04 -32.26 -12.31
C LYS A 618 -4.50 -32.68 -12.13
N ASP A 619 -4.90 -32.99 -10.91
CA ASP A 619 -6.28 -33.38 -10.62
C ASP A 619 -7.22 -32.18 -10.67
N VAL A 620 -6.76 -31.01 -10.24
CA VAL A 620 -7.53 -29.75 -10.27
C VAL A 620 -7.71 -29.26 -11.71
N ILE A 621 -6.61 -29.18 -12.47
CA ILE A 621 -6.62 -28.65 -13.84
C ILE A 621 -7.09 -29.70 -14.84
N GLY A 622 -6.67 -30.97 -14.69
CA GLY A 622 -7.01 -32.05 -15.60
C GLY A 622 -8.48 -32.47 -15.55
N SER A 623 -9.12 -32.41 -14.38
CA SER A 623 -10.55 -32.69 -14.25
C SER A 623 -11.41 -31.60 -14.91
N LEU A 624 -10.96 -30.35 -14.87
CA LEU A 624 -11.68 -29.21 -15.45
C LEU A 624 -11.54 -29.13 -16.97
N LEU A 625 -10.37 -29.51 -17.52
CA LEU A 625 -10.07 -29.37 -18.95
C LEU A 625 -10.15 -30.68 -19.74
N ASN A 626 -10.64 -31.76 -19.14
CA ASN A 626 -10.73 -33.09 -19.79
C ASN A 626 -9.41 -33.55 -20.45
N LEU A 627 -8.27 -33.18 -19.86
CA LEU A 627 -6.96 -33.58 -20.38
C LEU A 627 -6.75 -35.09 -20.16
N PRO A 628 -6.17 -35.81 -21.15
CA PRO A 628 -5.88 -37.23 -20.98
C PRO A 628 -4.93 -37.44 -19.78
N LYS A 629 -5.28 -38.36 -18.90
CA LYS A 629 -4.48 -38.73 -17.73
C LYS A 629 -3.11 -39.24 -18.16
N MET A 630 -2.09 -38.38 -18.12
CA MET A 630 -0.72 -38.81 -18.30
C MET A 630 -0.23 -39.51 -17.04
N THR A 631 -0.09 -40.79 -17.09
CA THR A 631 0.50 -41.61 -16.03
C THR A 631 2.02 -41.44 -16.05
N LEU A 632 2.54 -40.63 -15.13
CA LEU A 632 3.95 -40.62 -14.80
C LEU A 632 4.16 -41.38 -13.48
N PRO A 633 5.16 -42.28 -13.37
CA PRO A 633 5.48 -42.93 -12.11
C PRO A 633 6.19 -41.90 -11.19
N VAL A 634 5.50 -41.42 -10.19
CA VAL A 634 6.08 -40.55 -9.18
C VAL A 634 6.03 -41.26 -7.84
N THR A 635 7.16 -41.73 -7.38
CA THR A 635 7.39 -42.08 -5.98
C THR A 635 7.63 -40.78 -5.20
N ILE A 636 6.63 -40.35 -4.45
CA ILE A 636 6.73 -39.20 -3.54
C ILE A 636 7.35 -39.70 -2.23
N PRO A 637 8.48 -39.12 -1.75
CA PRO A 637 8.91 -39.36 -0.38
C PRO A 637 7.86 -38.72 0.55
N VAL A 638 7.21 -39.54 1.37
CA VAL A 638 6.33 -39.07 2.43
C VAL A 638 7.20 -38.34 3.47
N THR A 639 7.15 -37.03 3.50
CA THR A 639 7.75 -36.25 4.59
C THR A 639 6.94 -36.47 5.86
N PRO A 640 7.58 -36.72 7.00
CA PRO A 640 6.86 -36.93 8.24
C PRO A 640 6.14 -35.64 8.66
N LYS A 641 4.87 -35.79 9.09
CA LYS A 641 4.09 -34.70 9.69
C LYS A 641 4.90 -34.08 10.84
N LEU A 642 5.20 -32.77 10.73
CA LEU A 642 5.69 -32.02 11.88
C LEU A 642 4.62 -32.05 12.97
N PRO A 643 5.00 -32.27 14.24
CA PRO A 643 4.07 -32.22 15.34
C PRO A 643 3.53 -30.80 15.48
N LEU A 644 2.22 -30.70 15.69
CA LEU A 644 1.51 -29.49 16.06
C LEU A 644 2.22 -28.84 17.26
N LEU A 645 2.68 -27.61 17.11
CA LEU A 645 3.21 -26.81 18.19
C LEU A 645 2.06 -26.46 19.15
N PRO A 646 2.17 -26.80 20.44
CA PRO A 646 1.18 -26.37 21.43
C PRO A 646 1.30 -24.88 21.70
N ASN A 647 0.16 -24.27 21.97
CA ASN A 647 -0.09 -22.89 22.37
C ASN A 647 1.08 -22.16 23.01
N LEU A 648 1.54 -21.09 22.39
CA LEU A 648 2.66 -20.23 22.81
C LEU A 648 2.20 -19.02 23.63
N LEU A 649 1.30 -19.26 24.60
CA LEU A 649 0.96 -18.26 25.63
C LEU A 649 0.57 -19.01 26.93
N GLY A 650 1.52 -19.10 27.85
CA GLY A 650 1.23 -19.48 29.22
C GLY A 650 2.33 -20.29 29.89
N ASP A 651 2.81 -19.70 30.96
CA ASP A 651 3.49 -20.26 32.14
C ASP A 651 5.00 -20.07 32.27
N LEU A 652 5.29 -18.95 32.91
CA LEU A 652 6.44 -18.78 33.80
C LEU A 652 6.12 -19.45 35.15
N ARG A 653 6.61 -20.67 35.39
CA ARG A 653 6.95 -21.15 36.73
C ARG A 653 7.98 -22.28 36.63
N GLY A 654 9.06 -22.11 37.42
CA GLY A 654 10.27 -22.86 37.33
C GLY A 654 10.21 -24.31 37.82
N SER A 655 11.14 -25.09 37.35
CA SER A 655 11.82 -26.10 38.17
C SER A 655 13.15 -26.48 37.51
N LYS A 656 14.18 -26.58 38.38
CA LYS A 656 15.55 -26.99 38.10
C LYS A 656 15.62 -28.49 37.89
N THR A 657 16.22 -28.98 36.81
CA THR A 657 16.98 -30.24 36.81
C THR A 657 18.00 -30.24 35.66
N THR A 658 19.21 -30.60 36.03
CA THR A 658 20.43 -30.70 35.21
C THR A 658 20.43 -31.96 34.35
N PRO A 659 20.91 -31.96 33.10
CA PRO A 659 21.25 -33.17 32.36
C PRO A 659 22.76 -33.43 32.28
N PRO A 660 23.20 -34.69 32.06
CA PRO A 660 24.60 -35.09 32.12
C PRO A 660 25.37 -34.82 30.82
N ARG A 661 26.64 -34.55 30.98
CA ARG A 661 27.67 -34.37 29.95
C ARG A 661 27.85 -35.62 29.09
N GLN A 662 27.87 -35.47 27.77
CA GLN A 662 28.58 -36.37 26.86
C GLN A 662 29.74 -35.64 26.18
N VAL A 663 30.91 -36.26 26.27
CA VAL A 663 32.18 -35.84 25.69
C VAL A 663 32.25 -36.32 24.25
N VAL A 664 32.54 -35.44 23.31
CA VAL A 664 32.93 -35.82 21.93
C VAL A 664 34.29 -35.20 21.64
N GLN A 665 35.24 -36.07 21.31
CA GLN A 665 36.62 -35.78 20.93
C GLN A 665 36.70 -35.04 19.59
N VAL A 666 37.56 -34.03 19.56
CA VAL A 666 37.93 -33.28 18.34
C VAL A 666 39.24 -33.86 17.82
N THR A 667 39.26 -34.41 16.63
CA THR A 667 40.48 -34.73 15.87
C THR A 667 40.84 -33.54 14.95
N ARG A 668 42.05 -33.05 15.18
CA ARG A 668 42.71 -32.03 14.33
C ARG A 668 43.22 -32.66 13.04
N ALA A 669 42.92 -32.04 11.91
CA ALA A 669 43.67 -32.29 10.67
C ALA A 669 44.36 -30.99 10.20
N THR A 670 45.66 -31.09 10.06
CA THR A 670 46.59 -30.07 9.56
C THR A 670 46.63 -30.11 8.04
N THR A 671 46.57 -28.97 7.38
CA THR A 671 47.03 -28.88 5.97
C THR A 671 47.82 -27.59 5.72
N LYS A 672 48.87 -27.81 4.97
CA LYS A 672 49.99 -26.93 4.59
C LYS A 672 49.57 -25.83 3.59
N LYS A 673 50.22 -24.67 3.74
CA LYS A 673 50.36 -23.61 2.75
C LYS A 673 51.33 -24.06 1.62
N PRO A 674 51.21 -23.54 0.43
CA PRO A 674 52.37 -23.30 -0.46
C PRO A 674 52.62 -21.80 -0.69
N LYS A 675 53.89 -21.53 -0.96
CA LYS A 675 54.56 -20.24 -1.09
C LYS A 675 54.43 -19.60 -2.49
N ASN A 676 54.51 -18.26 -2.44
CA ASN A 676 55.03 -17.31 -3.42
C ASN A 676 55.64 -17.74 -4.74
N SER A 677 55.31 -17.01 -5.79
CA SER A 677 56.31 -16.41 -6.68
C SER A 677 55.80 -15.11 -7.32
N ALA A 678 56.64 -14.09 -7.24
CA ALA A 678 56.50 -12.78 -7.81
C ALA A 678 57.13 -12.74 -9.21
N LEU A 679 56.69 -11.79 -10.00
CA LEU A 679 57.36 -11.09 -11.13
C LEU A 679 56.23 -10.37 -11.88
N GLY A 680 56.16 -9.11 -12.16
CA GLY A 680 57.14 -8.07 -12.31
C GLY A 680 56.81 -7.33 -13.62
N LEU A 681 56.84 -5.98 -13.57
CA LEU A 681 56.90 -5.05 -14.74
C LEU A 681 55.58 -4.83 -15.51
N GLY A 682 55.06 -3.68 -15.81
CA GLY A 682 55.62 -2.32 -15.84
C GLY A 682 54.98 -1.61 -17.02
N GLY A 683 54.64 -0.35 -16.83
CA GLY A 683 54.71 0.66 -17.91
C GLY A 683 53.38 1.04 -18.58
N LEU A 684 52.90 2.24 -18.23
CA LEU A 684 53.04 3.48 -19.00
C LEU A 684 51.90 3.86 -19.99
N PHE A 685 51.50 5.12 -19.81
CA PHE A 685 50.94 6.12 -20.75
C PHE A 685 49.41 6.17 -20.90
N ASN A 686 48.84 7.22 -20.30
CA ASN A 686 48.54 8.58 -20.83
C ASN A 686 47.48 8.67 -21.94
N GLY A 687 46.44 9.42 -21.61
CA GLY A 687 46.06 10.52 -22.48
C GLY A 687 44.70 10.40 -23.20
N LEU A 688 43.89 11.20 -22.76
CA LEU A 688 42.79 12.02 -23.31
C LEU A 688 41.47 11.79 -22.61
#